data_c8c588e0fa9c6805b694594121c59be1
#
_entry.id   c8c588e0fa9c6805b694594121c59be1
#
_cell.length_a   1.000
_cell.length_b   1.000
_cell.length_c   1.000
_cell.angle_alpha   90.00
_cell.angle_beta   90.00
_cell.angle_gamma   90.00
#
_symmetry.space_group_name_H-M   'P 1'
#
loop_
_entity.id
_entity.type
_entity.pdbx_description
1 polymer ?
#
loop_
_entity_poly.entity_id
_entity_poly.type
_entity_poly.pdbx_seq_one_letter_code
_entity_poly.pdbx_strand_id
1 'polypeptide(L)'
;MALNNGIFYATNPARMADALWMIMAESGVDVSDMLIFLPSRRAVRTVEKMIAERSGGVAILPTLVALGEGADEDVDEADAADVISNVERVAILTRLLAADANVGNYTTALSVAHDLVRMQDYMENEGVDAATVDWGTLVGEKYAAHFQSKAKILNVLSEFMATYANGRITATAARNRDIRAWVNHLDKYRLVIVCASTASVPATADLMEAVAKCAHGRIILSGKIDGRTADFELDTNPYNSEYRFLSRLGLGAGDVQPIDVGESKIDFMNYAFGNDCAPRDVDADLSNCHLITVPREAVEADVVAEIAVRAINENKSVLVITPDAAGNQRIAGALRNRGLDADFSGGVPATMTAPGRAILNLFDAWIEQKSNAFDKIYAEQNHDLFNTIAAIVDLYMSQMQPGFVADEYVAIWSALREMSNALNVAEIELNVADARVFIADALAGVSIRAAMNDGARVVVLGTIESRMQTADVVILTGLNEGMFPSRGYENAWLPRATAEKIGLPSPNRKVSLQALDFMNLSCGKCVYWLRSGVAGGVQTTESRFISRVIARRGSFQTDTEILDAVMARDNVPLRPLDYSVPMPPADWSDVYVTELEHLIHNPYSFYVKHILRLRVLDDYWVGPDARDFGNLVHDVIEHATDLRPDVLVAQMDKRALEKLGAGSVIFHFWHKRFVEIAPIIANELGAQENAHAEIGGMVKIAGRNVRARADRIWDGGVMDVKTGAAPSKSQLEQGNMPQLPLEAYILQSGGFPIQTTSLSRTPIMRFLQLKNNDVRVIEYDAETTAQMMRAAVDKTTELFNIYSAGGAGYEYRETGDSKYKVYDDLARVRD
;
A
#
# COMPACT_ATOMS: atom_id res chain seq x y z
N MET A 1 -38.78 -12.04 -36.66
CA MET A 1 -38.27 -10.90 -37.48
C MET A 1 -37.04 -11.38 -38.23
N ALA A 2 -37.02 -11.21 -39.54
CA ALA A 2 -35.81 -11.56 -40.30
C ALA A 2 -34.71 -10.54 -39.92
N LEU A 3 -33.61 -11.01 -39.33
CA LEU A 3 -32.47 -10.23 -38.91
C LEU A 3 -31.68 -9.79 -40.16
N ASN A 4 -32.07 -8.67 -40.79
CA ASN A 4 -31.58 -8.34 -42.13
C ASN A 4 -30.13 -7.89 -42.24
N ASN A 5 -29.51 -7.32 -41.23
CA ASN A 5 -28.16 -6.76 -41.35
C ASN A 5 -27.15 -7.25 -40.30
N GLY A 6 -27.52 -8.10 -39.34
CA GLY A 6 -26.58 -8.65 -38.34
C GLY A 6 -26.07 -7.67 -37.31
N ILE A 7 -26.45 -6.38 -37.35
CA ILE A 7 -25.93 -5.35 -36.39
C ILE A 7 -27.09 -4.80 -35.57
N PHE A 8 -26.93 -4.81 -34.26
CA PHE A 8 -27.95 -4.50 -33.29
C PHE A 8 -27.47 -3.56 -32.21
N TYR A 9 -28.41 -2.95 -31.47
CA TYR A 9 -28.18 -2.34 -30.15
C TYR A 9 -29.29 -2.78 -29.18
N ALA A 10 -28.99 -2.85 -27.89
CA ALA A 10 -29.97 -3.07 -26.86
C ALA A 10 -30.72 -1.76 -26.55
N THR A 11 -32.07 -1.77 -26.51
CA THR A 11 -32.86 -0.57 -26.15
C THR A 11 -32.55 -0.08 -24.75
N ASN A 12 -32.16 -1.00 -23.85
CA ASN A 12 -31.63 -0.68 -22.55
C ASN A 12 -30.18 -1.20 -22.40
N PRO A 13 -29.12 -0.33 -22.44
CA PRO A 13 -27.74 -0.75 -22.35
C PRO A 13 -27.38 -1.45 -21.03
N ALA A 14 -28.08 -1.16 -19.94
CA ALA A 14 -27.90 -1.86 -18.67
C ALA A 14 -28.34 -3.33 -18.71
N ARG A 15 -29.05 -3.75 -19.76
CA ARG A 15 -29.53 -5.11 -19.98
C ARG A 15 -28.92 -5.78 -21.22
N MET A 16 -27.67 -5.46 -21.50
CA MET A 16 -26.95 -5.98 -22.68
C MET A 16 -26.87 -7.52 -22.68
N ALA A 17 -26.72 -8.14 -21.53
CA ALA A 17 -26.69 -9.60 -21.40
C ALA A 17 -28.04 -10.23 -21.82
N ASP A 18 -29.17 -9.55 -21.56
CA ASP A 18 -30.46 -10.02 -22.01
C ASP A 18 -30.59 -9.95 -23.54
N ALA A 19 -30.06 -8.87 -24.16
CA ALA A 19 -30.04 -8.75 -25.63
C ALA A 19 -29.19 -9.87 -26.27
N LEU A 20 -28.04 -10.18 -25.68
CA LEU A 20 -27.20 -11.30 -26.12
C LEU A 20 -27.96 -12.63 -26.04
N TRP A 21 -28.61 -12.90 -24.92
CA TRP A 21 -29.42 -14.11 -24.75
C TRP A 21 -30.53 -14.24 -25.78
N MET A 22 -31.23 -13.15 -26.11
CA MET A 22 -32.29 -13.16 -27.12
C MET A 22 -31.75 -13.59 -28.49
N ILE A 23 -30.58 -13.04 -28.91
CA ILE A 23 -29.98 -13.45 -30.18
C ILE A 23 -29.57 -14.94 -30.14
N MET A 24 -28.95 -15.39 -29.06
CA MET A 24 -28.57 -16.79 -28.88
C MET A 24 -29.81 -17.72 -28.99
N ALA A 25 -30.87 -17.41 -28.26
CA ALA A 25 -32.08 -18.24 -28.20
C ALA A 25 -32.85 -18.27 -29.54
N GLU A 26 -32.93 -17.13 -30.20
CA GLU A 26 -33.64 -17.02 -31.51
C GLU A 26 -32.89 -17.67 -32.66
N SER A 27 -31.58 -17.87 -32.53
CA SER A 27 -30.70 -18.41 -33.59
C SER A 27 -30.99 -19.87 -33.94
N GLY A 28 -31.50 -20.66 -32.97
CA GLY A 28 -31.69 -22.09 -33.11
C GLY A 28 -30.40 -22.90 -33.33
N VAL A 29 -29.23 -22.28 -33.05
CA VAL A 29 -27.92 -22.92 -33.16
C VAL A 29 -27.58 -23.58 -31.81
N ASP A 30 -26.92 -24.74 -31.84
CA ASP A 30 -26.43 -25.36 -30.62
C ASP A 30 -25.35 -24.47 -29.96
N VAL A 31 -25.41 -24.35 -28.66
CA VAL A 31 -24.51 -23.46 -27.88
C VAL A 31 -23.06 -23.81 -28.11
N SER A 32 -22.76 -25.11 -28.31
CA SER A 32 -21.39 -25.58 -28.59
C SER A 32 -20.82 -25.09 -29.94
N ASP A 33 -21.69 -24.72 -30.88
CA ASP A 33 -21.32 -24.20 -32.20
C ASP A 33 -21.27 -22.66 -32.23
N MET A 34 -21.36 -22.01 -31.07
CA MET A 34 -21.32 -20.56 -30.95
C MET A 34 -19.95 -20.04 -30.52
N LEU A 35 -19.52 -18.93 -31.11
CA LEU A 35 -18.36 -18.14 -30.69
C LEU A 35 -18.83 -16.74 -30.31
N ILE A 36 -18.48 -16.28 -29.09
CA ILE A 36 -18.92 -15.00 -28.56
C ILE A 36 -17.72 -14.20 -28.08
N PHE A 37 -17.50 -13.05 -28.69
CA PHE A 37 -16.49 -12.08 -28.30
C PHE A 37 -17.10 -11.05 -27.35
N LEU A 38 -16.44 -10.82 -26.20
CA LEU A 38 -16.89 -9.98 -25.10
C LEU A 38 -15.84 -8.94 -24.71
N PRO A 39 -16.21 -7.81 -24.09
CA PRO A 39 -15.26 -6.73 -23.81
C PRO A 39 -14.21 -7.07 -22.73
N SER A 40 -14.52 -7.98 -21.80
CA SER A 40 -13.63 -8.31 -20.68
C SER A 40 -13.87 -9.71 -20.13
N ARG A 41 -12.95 -10.26 -19.37
CA ARG A 41 -13.12 -11.55 -18.64
C ARG A 41 -14.33 -11.51 -17.69
N ARG A 42 -14.63 -10.35 -17.10
CA ARG A 42 -15.84 -10.20 -16.27
C ARG A 42 -17.11 -10.31 -17.08
N ALA A 43 -17.14 -9.76 -18.28
CA ALA A 43 -18.25 -9.95 -19.18
C ALA A 43 -18.41 -11.43 -19.56
N VAL A 44 -17.33 -12.17 -19.78
CA VAL A 44 -17.33 -13.63 -19.99
C VAL A 44 -18.03 -14.31 -18.83
N ARG A 45 -17.63 -14.08 -17.59
CA ARG A 45 -18.26 -14.71 -16.42
C ARG A 45 -19.72 -14.32 -16.22
N THR A 46 -20.06 -13.07 -16.52
CA THR A 46 -21.46 -12.64 -16.48
C THR A 46 -22.32 -13.43 -17.48
N VAL A 47 -21.77 -13.70 -18.66
CA VAL A 47 -22.45 -14.51 -19.67
C VAL A 47 -22.51 -15.99 -19.26
N GLU A 48 -21.43 -16.56 -18.73
CA GLU A 48 -21.40 -17.92 -18.17
C GLU A 48 -22.47 -18.11 -17.11
N LYS A 49 -22.52 -17.21 -16.13
CA LYS A 49 -23.52 -17.21 -15.07
C LYS A 49 -24.94 -17.08 -15.61
N MET A 50 -25.16 -16.14 -16.52
CA MET A 50 -26.45 -15.96 -17.17
C MET A 50 -26.92 -17.22 -17.89
N ILE A 51 -26.04 -17.88 -18.65
CA ILE A 51 -26.36 -19.12 -19.36
C ILE A 51 -26.68 -20.23 -18.35
N ALA A 52 -25.87 -20.41 -17.31
CA ALA A 52 -26.10 -21.42 -16.29
C ALA A 52 -27.46 -21.21 -15.57
N GLU A 53 -27.75 -19.99 -15.12
CA GLU A 53 -29.00 -19.64 -14.43
C GLU A 53 -30.25 -19.91 -15.33
N ARG A 54 -30.19 -19.55 -16.61
CA ARG A 54 -31.30 -19.75 -17.55
C ARG A 54 -31.48 -21.18 -18.04
N SER A 55 -30.42 -21.99 -17.88
CA SER A 55 -30.43 -23.43 -18.18
C SER A 55 -30.71 -24.34 -16.98
N GLY A 56 -31.08 -23.77 -15.83
CA GLY A 56 -31.44 -24.53 -14.64
C GLY A 56 -30.24 -24.96 -13.78
N GLY A 57 -29.10 -24.26 -13.87
CA GLY A 57 -27.93 -24.43 -13.01
C GLY A 57 -26.76 -25.16 -13.65
N VAL A 58 -26.95 -25.88 -14.74
CA VAL A 58 -25.87 -26.57 -15.49
C VAL A 58 -26.09 -26.33 -16.98
N ALA A 59 -25.04 -25.92 -17.67
CA ALA A 59 -25.11 -25.67 -19.13
C ALA A 59 -23.78 -26.03 -19.81
N ILE A 60 -23.88 -26.39 -21.08
CA ILE A 60 -22.76 -26.37 -22.02
C ILE A 60 -22.54 -24.89 -22.39
N LEU A 61 -21.30 -24.44 -22.32
CA LEU A 61 -20.94 -23.05 -22.65
C LEU A 61 -20.52 -22.94 -24.13
N PRO A 62 -20.76 -21.81 -24.78
CA PRO A 62 -20.17 -21.48 -26.06
C PRO A 62 -18.67 -21.18 -25.89
N THR A 63 -17.96 -21.06 -27.00
CA THR A 63 -16.60 -20.48 -26.95
C THR A 63 -16.72 -18.99 -26.64
N LEU A 64 -16.20 -18.56 -25.47
CA LEU A 64 -16.23 -17.18 -25.00
C LEU A 64 -14.82 -16.59 -25.04
N VAL A 65 -14.67 -15.44 -25.66
CA VAL A 65 -13.35 -14.76 -25.83
C VAL A 65 -13.43 -13.33 -25.34
N ALA A 66 -12.51 -12.95 -24.42
CA ALA A 66 -12.38 -11.58 -23.93
C ALA A 66 -11.44 -10.77 -24.85
N LEU A 67 -11.93 -9.66 -25.44
CA LEU A 67 -11.15 -8.81 -26.36
C LEU A 67 -10.29 -7.75 -25.66
N GLY A 68 -10.66 -7.33 -24.44
CA GLY A 68 -10.09 -6.17 -23.75
C GLY A 68 -8.88 -6.45 -22.88
N GLU A 69 -8.63 -7.68 -22.50
CA GLU A 69 -7.55 -8.09 -21.58
C GLU A 69 -6.48 -8.84 -22.38
N GLY A 70 -5.21 -8.55 -22.08
CA GLY A 70 -4.11 -9.18 -22.76
C GLY A 70 -4.03 -10.67 -22.48
N ALA A 71 -3.37 -11.39 -23.37
CA ALA A 71 -3.14 -12.83 -23.32
C ALA A 71 -2.15 -13.26 -22.22
N ASP A 72 -2.02 -12.51 -21.13
CA ASP A 72 -0.99 -12.76 -20.10
C ASP A 72 -1.14 -14.11 -19.36
N GLU A 73 -2.24 -14.83 -19.55
CA GLU A 73 -2.44 -16.13 -18.88
C GLU A 73 -2.73 -17.31 -19.83
N ASP A 74 -2.99 -17.04 -21.13
CA ASP A 74 -3.37 -18.08 -22.09
C ASP A 74 -2.43 -18.14 -23.33
N VAL A 75 -1.26 -17.48 -23.29
CA VAL A 75 -0.25 -17.63 -24.33
C VAL A 75 0.40 -19.00 -24.19
N ASP A 76 0.25 -19.87 -25.19
CA ASP A 76 1.02 -21.11 -25.26
C ASP A 76 2.51 -20.80 -25.03
N GLU A 77 3.21 -21.60 -24.19
CA GLU A 77 4.64 -21.39 -23.89
C GLU A 77 5.51 -21.24 -25.15
N ALA A 78 5.07 -21.79 -26.29
CA ALA A 78 5.74 -21.65 -27.57
C ALA A 78 5.64 -20.23 -28.18
N ASP A 79 4.50 -19.54 -27.96
CA ASP A 79 4.31 -18.16 -28.44
C ASP A 79 4.91 -17.11 -27.48
N ALA A 80 5.12 -17.45 -26.22
CA ALA A 80 5.75 -16.57 -25.23
C ALA A 80 7.22 -16.27 -25.57
N ALA A 81 7.91 -17.18 -26.27
CA ALA A 81 9.31 -16.98 -26.68
C ALA A 81 9.50 -15.85 -27.71
N ASP A 82 8.43 -15.51 -28.45
CA ASP A 82 8.46 -14.46 -29.50
C ASP A 82 8.05 -13.08 -28.94
N VAL A 83 7.70 -12.99 -27.66
CA VAL A 83 7.26 -11.72 -27.02
C VAL A 83 8.35 -11.19 -26.09
N ILE A 84 8.70 -9.92 -26.24
CA ILE A 84 9.58 -9.22 -25.30
C ILE A 84 8.75 -8.66 -24.13
N SER A 85 9.16 -8.96 -22.90
CA SER A 85 8.43 -8.48 -21.73
C SER A 85 8.54 -6.97 -21.54
N ASN A 86 7.56 -6.37 -20.89
CA ASN A 86 7.58 -4.95 -20.57
C ASN A 86 8.77 -4.57 -19.69
N VAL A 87 9.10 -5.43 -18.73
CA VAL A 87 10.23 -5.20 -17.80
C VAL A 87 11.55 -5.21 -18.56
N GLU A 88 11.73 -6.15 -19.51
CA GLU A 88 12.92 -6.21 -20.36
C GLU A 88 13.01 -4.98 -21.28
N ARG A 89 11.89 -4.56 -21.89
CA ARG A 89 11.84 -3.32 -22.69
C ARG A 89 12.27 -2.10 -21.90
N VAL A 90 11.71 -1.94 -20.71
CA VAL A 90 12.03 -0.82 -19.83
C VAL A 90 13.50 -0.85 -19.43
N ALA A 91 14.07 -1.99 -19.07
CA ALA A 91 15.47 -2.12 -18.69
C ALA A 91 16.42 -1.73 -19.85
N ILE A 92 16.21 -2.28 -21.04
CA ILE A 92 17.04 -1.97 -22.20
C ILE A 92 16.95 -0.49 -22.60
N LEU A 93 15.72 0.07 -22.63
CA LEU A 93 15.52 1.50 -22.91
C LEU A 93 16.17 2.37 -21.85
N THR A 94 16.09 1.99 -20.58
CA THR A 94 16.75 2.70 -19.48
C THR A 94 18.25 2.77 -19.70
N ARG A 95 18.89 1.67 -20.09
CA ARG A 95 20.33 1.65 -20.40
C ARG A 95 20.66 2.59 -21.56
N LEU A 96 19.91 2.49 -22.67
CA LEU A 96 20.15 3.33 -23.85
C LEU A 96 19.99 4.81 -23.53
N LEU A 97 18.98 5.16 -22.73
CA LEU A 97 18.71 6.53 -22.32
C LEU A 97 19.74 7.06 -21.31
N ALA A 98 20.22 6.22 -20.39
CA ALA A 98 21.24 6.62 -19.42
C ALA A 98 22.59 6.94 -20.06
N ALA A 99 22.85 6.43 -21.28
CA ALA A 99 24.02 6.77 -22.06
C ALA A 99 23.97 8.18 -22.68
N ASP A 100 22.78 8.79 -22.76
CA ASP A 100 22.63 10.19 -23.22
C ASP A 100 22.96 11.17 -22.08
N ALA A 101 23.89 12.10 -22.34
CA ALA A 101 24.35 13.09 -21.36
C ALA A 101 23.24 14.02 -20.84
N ASN A 102 22.12 14.13 -21.54
CA ASN A 102 20.98 14.94 -21.11
C ASN A 102 20.08 14.22 -20.10
N VAL A 103 20.15 12.91 -20.00
CA VAL A 103 19.38 12.07 -19.06
C VAL A 103 20.21 11.75 -17.81
N GLY A 104 21.44 11.33 -17.98
CA GLY A 104 22.54 11.34 -17.03
C GLY A 104 22.50 10.37 -15.84
N ASN A 105 21.37 9.74 -15.51
CA ASN A 105 21.28 8.74 -14.44
C ASN A 105 20.16 7.73 -14.67
N TYR A 106 20.26 6.56 -14.06
CA TYR A 106 19.31 5.46 -14.23
C TYR A 106 17.89 5.80 -13.74
N THR A 107 17.75 6.53 -12.66
CA THR A 107 16.43 6.90 -12.11
C THR A 107 15.61 7.75 -13.08
N THR A 108 16.25 8.77 -13.68
CA THR A 108 15.60 9.61 -14.71
C THR A 108 15.34 8.82 -15.99
N ALA A 109 16.33 8.00 -16.41
CA ALA A 109 16.21 7.14 -17.58
C ALA A 109 15.05 6.16 -17.46
N LEU A 110 14.86 5.54 -16.28
CA LEU A 110 13.75 4.63 -15.99
C LEU A 110 12.39 5.31 -16.19
N SER A 111 12.21 6.52 -15.67
CA SER A 111 10.96 7.28 -15.84
C SER A 111 10.68 7.57 -17.33
N VAL A 112 11.70 7.98 -18.07
CA VAL A 112 11.58 8.23 -19.52
C VAL A 112 11.32 6.94 -20.29
N ALA A 113 11.96 5.84 -19.92
CA ALA A 113 11.74 4.52 -20.53
C ALA A 113 10.28 4.07 -20.41
N HIS A 114 9.68 4.24 -19.25
CA HIS A 114 8.25 3.97 -19.05
C HIS A 114 7.35 4.83 -19.94
N ASP A 115 7.67 6.11 -20.09
CA ASP A 115 6.92 6.98 -20.99
C ASP A 115 7.03 6.51 -22.46
N LEU A 116 8.23 6.11 -22.88
CA LEU A 116 8.46 5.60 -24.23
C LEU A 116 7.74 4.26 -24.48
N VAL A 117 7.77 3.34 -23.50
CA VAL A 117 7.04 2.06 -23.58
C VAL A 117 5.55 2.31 -23.72
N ARG A 118 4.97 3.19 -22.87
CA ARG A 118 3.54 3.55 -22.97
C ARG A 118 3.21 4.19 -24.33
N MET A 119 4.10 5.01 -24.85
CA MET A 119 3.92 5.61 -26.18
C MET A 119 3.96 4.57 -27.27
N GLN A 120 4.91 3.64 -27.23
CA GLN A 120 5.00 2.53 -28.19
C GLN A 120 3.73 1.68 -28.18
N ASP A 121 3.28 1.26 -26.99
CA ASP A 121 2.05 0.46 -26.85
C ASP A 121 0.83 1.20 -27.37
N TYR A 122 0.75 2.53 -27.13
CA TYR A 122 -0.31 3.36 -27.70
C TYR A 122 -0.27 3.41 -29.22
N MET A 123 0.92 3.59 -29.81
CA MET A 123 1.10 3.61 -31.27
C MET A 123 0.74 2.26 -31.91
N GLU A 124 1.20 1.16 -31.34
CA GLU A 124 0.91 -0.20 -31.81
C GLU A 124 -0.59 -0.54 -31.73
N ASN A 125 -1.28 -0.09 -30.68
CA ASN A 125 -2.73 -0.22 -30.58
C ASN A 125 -3.47 0.52 -31.70
N GLU A 126 -2.89 1.62 -32.18
CA GLU A 126 -3.44 2.39 -33.30
C GLU A 126 -2.93 1.92 -34.66
N GLY A 127 -2.15 0.86 -34.70
CA GLY A 127 -1.58 0.32 -35.93
C GLY A 127 -0.43 1.14 -36.50
N VAL A 128 0.20 1.99 -35.70
CA VAL A 128 1.36 2.80 -36.07
C VAL A 128 2.63 2.12 -35.57
N ASP A 129 3.52 1.74 -36.47
CA ASP A 129 4.82 1.18 -36.11
C ASP A 129 5.83 2.29 -35.83
N ALA A 130 6.27 2.41 -34.59
CA ALA A 130 7.24 3.41 -34.14
C ALA A 130 8.59 3.32 -34.90
N ALA A 131 8.97 2.14 -35.37
CA ALA A 131 10.20 1.92 -36.15
C ALA A 131 10.17 2.55 -37.53
N THR A 132 8.98 2.72 -38.10
CA THR A 132 8.81 3.27 -39.46
C THR A 132 8.65 4.79 -39.49
N VAL A 133 8.51 5.41 -38.31
CA VAL A 133 8.30 6.86 -38.21
C VAL A 133 9.63 7.60 -38.34
N ASP A 134 9.75 8.47 -39.32
CA ASP A 134 10.87 9.40 -39.43
C ASP A 134 10.66 10.59 -38.49
N TRP A 135 11.13 10.46 -37.25
CA TRP A 135 10.99 11.48 -36.20
C TRP A 135 11.67 12.82 -36.55
N GLY A 136 12.68 12.78 -37.45
CA GLY A 136 13.45 13.97 -37.87
C GLY A 136 12.66 14.94 -38.74
N THR A 137 11.77 14.40 -39.61
CA THR A 137 11.05 15.20 -40.62
C THR A 137 9.66 15.67 -40.20
N LEU A 138 9.12 15.13 -39.09
CA LEU A 138 7.73 15.39 -38.66
C LEU A 138 7.45 16.84 -38.21
N VAL A 139 8.47 17.60 -37.85
CA VAL A 139 8.31 18.94 -37.26
C VAL A 139 8.81 20.03 -38.17
N GLY A 140 7.92 21.01 -38.40
CA GLY A 140 8.29 22.18 -39.17
C GLY A 140 9.35 23.07 -38.49
N GLU A 141 10.10 23.81 -39.29
CA GLU A 141 11.29 24.60 -38.90
C GLU A 141 11.11 25.53 -37.68
N LYS A 142 9.89 25.96 -37.39
CA LYS A 142 9.58 26.92 -36.30
C LYS A 142 9.80 26.39 -34.88
N TYR A 143 9.87 25.09 -34.68
CA TYR A 143 10.07 24.40 -33.38
C TYR A 143 11.27 23.46 -33.37
N ALA A 144 12.15 23.59 -34.36
CA ALA A 144 13.20 22.62 -34.68
C ALA A 144 14.15 22.32 -33.50
N ALA A 145 14.62 23.35 -32.77
CA ALA A 145 15.66 23.15 -31.75
C ALA A 145 15.16 22.34 -30.54
N HIS A 146 13.97 22.62 -30.02
CA HIS A 146 13.39 21.90 -28.89
C HIS A 146 12.95 20.49 -29.27
N PHE A 147 12.45 20.32 -30.48
CA PHE A 147 12.02 19.02 -30.97
C PHE A 147 13.18 18.11 -31.40
N GLN A 148 14.29 18.68 -31.87
CA GLN A 148 15.50 17.89 -32.18
C GLN A 148 16.04 17.15 -30.96
N SER A 149 15.96 17.75 -29.78
CA SER A 149 16.29 17.10 -28.52
C SER A 149 15.34 15.93 -28.22
N LYS A 150 14.03 16.14 -28.44
CA LYS A 150 13.02 15.07 -28.28
C LYS A 150 13.14 13.99 -29.36
N ALA A 151 13.42 14.36 -30.60
CA ALA A 151 13.62 13.40 -31.69
C ALA A 151 14.76 12.42 -31.42
N LYS A 152 15.84 12.85 -30.76
CA LYS A 152 16.93 11.95 -30.34
C LYS A 152 16.42 10.87 -29.38
N ILE A 153 15.62 11.27 -28.38
CA ILE A 153 15.03 10.32 -27.42
C ILE A 153 14.06 9.37 -28.12
N LEU A 154 13.25 9.88 -29.07
CA LEU A 154 12.32 9.06 -29.83
C LEU A 154 13.03 8.07 -30.78
N ASN A 155 14.19 8.44 -31.31
CA ASN A 155 15.02 7.54 -32.13
C ASN A 155 15.54 6.33 -31.34
N VAL A 156 15.64 6.42 -30.01
CA VAL A 156 16.00 5.28 -29.15
C VAL A 156 14.98 4.14 -29.28
N LEU A 157 13.70 4.44 -29.52
CA LEU A 157 12.70 3.40 -29.80
C LEU A 157 12.99 2.64 -31.12
N SER A 158 13.34 3.38 -32.17
CA SER A 158 13.68 2.76 -33.44
C SER A 158 14.95 1.91 -33.34
N GLU A 159 15.96 2.40 -32.62
CA GLU A 159 17.19 1.65 -32.31
C GLU A 159 16.91 0.40 -31.52
N PHE A 160 16.05 0.52 -30.47
CA PHE A 160 15.63 -0.61 -29.66
C PHE A 160 14.98 -1.70 -30.52
N MET A 161 13.99 -1.35 -31.32
CA MET A 161 13.28 -2.31 -32.17
C MET A 161 14.20 -2.96 -33.21
N ALA A 162 15.12 -2.21 -33.81
CA ALA A 162 16.03 -2.71 -34.82
C ALA A 162 17.14 -3.61 -34.28
N THR A 163 17.63 -3.33 -33.06
CA THR A 163 18.87 -3.93 -32.55
C THR A 163 18.63 -4.93 -31.41
N TYR A 164 17.70 -4.62 -30.51
CA TYR A 164 17.55 -5.37 -29.24
C TYR A 164 16.29 -6.25 -29.18
N ALA A 165 15.26 -5.94 -29.96
CA ALA A 165 14.07 -6.79 -29.98
C ALA A 165 14.35 -8.19 -30.62
N ASN A 166 15.38 -8.34 -31.42
CA ASN A 166 15.78 -9.60 -32.07
C ASN A 166 14.63 -10.32 -32.80
N GLY A 167 13.76 -9.55 -33.45
CA GLY A 167 12.60 -10.09 -34.16
C GLY A 167 11.41 -10.42 -33.24
N ARG A 168 11.55 -10.27 -31.91
CA ARG A 168 10.46 -10.41 -30.98
C ARG A 168 9.52 -9.21 -31.10
N ILE A 169 8.25 -9.43 -30.75
CA ILE A 169 7.21 -8.39 -30.77
C ILE A 169 6.81 -8.02 -29.33
N THR A 170 6.17 -6.88 -29.16
CA THR A 170 5.65 -6.48 -27.84
C THR A 170 4.39 -7.27 -27.50
N ALA A 171 4.01 -7.31 -26.22
CA ALA A 171 2.76 -7.91 -25.76
C ALA A 171 1.53 -7.25 -26.43
N THR A 172 1.58 -5.95 -26.68
CA THR A 172 0.53 -5.21 -27.40
C THR A 172 0.40 -5.64 -28.85
N ALA A 173 1.52 -5.79 -29.57
CA ALA A 173 1.53 -6.27 -30.95
C ALA A 173 1.07 -7.73 -31.04
N ALA A 174 1.49 -8.59 -30.10
CA ALA A 174 1.06 -9.98 -30.02
C ALA A 174 -0.46 -10.06 -29.85
N ARG A 175 -1.03 -9.33 -28.87
CA ARG A 175 -2.48 -9.27 -28.68
C ARG A 175 -3.22 -8.82 -29.95
N ASN A 176 -2.75 -7.78 -30.61
CA ASN A 176 -3.37 -7.29 -31.83
C ASN A 176 -3.29 -8.32 -32.99
N ARG A 177 -2.19 -9.08 -33.06
CA ARG A 177 -2.03 -10.20 -33.98
C ARG A 177 -3.05 -11.29 -33.68
N ASP A 178 -3.18 -11.68 -32.43
CA ASP A 178 -4.06 -12.76 -31.99
C ASP A 178 -5.54 -12.41 -32.18
N ILE A 179 -5.95 -11.16 -31.91
CA ILE A 179 -7.30 -10.68 -32.24
C ILE A 179 -7.58 -10.82 -33.73
N ARG A 180 -6.64 -10.42 -34.60
CA ARG A 180 -6.79 -10.57 -36.05
C ARG A 180 -6.78 -12.02 -36.51
N ALA A 181 -6.05 -12.91 -35.85
CA ALA A 181 -5.98 -14.34 -36.18
C ALA A 181 -7.34 -15.04 -36.04
N TRP A 182 -8.20 -14.56 -35.14
CA TRP A 182 -9.57 -15.08 -35.01
C TRP A 182 -10.39 -15.00 -36.30
N VAL A 183 -10.10 -14.06 -37.19
CA VAL A 183 -10.77 -13.94 -38.51
C VAL A 183 -10.67 -15.24 -39.30
N ASN A 184 -9.57 -15.99 -39.19
CA ASN A 184 -9.35 -17.25 -39.91
C ASN A 184 -10.12 -18.44 -39.28
N HIS A 185 -10.79 -18.22 -38.12
CA HIS A 185 -11.48 -19.26 -37.40
C HIS A 185 -13.00 -19.09 -37.38
N LEU A 186 -13.55 -17.95 -37.88
CA LEU A 186 -14.97 -17.65 -37.81
C LEU A 186 -15.84 -18.72 -38.50
N ASP A 187 -15.40 -19.30 -39.60
CA ASP A 187 -16.14 -20.31 -40.37
C ASP A 187 -16.27 -21.67 -39.67
N LYS A 188 -15.53 -21.87 -38.55
CA LYS A 188 -15.67 -23.09 -37.74
C LYS A 188 -16.95 -23.11 -36.90
N TYR A 189 -17.59 -21.96 -36.71
CA TYR A 189 -18.77 -21.78 -35.87
C TYR A 189 -19.99 -21.48 -36.71
N ARG A 190 -21.15 -21.91 -36.24
CA ARG A 190 -22.44 -21.67 -36.90
C ARG A 190 -23.11 -20.34 -36.52
N LEU A 191 -22.64 -19.73 -35.43
CA LEU A 191 -23.00 -18.40 -34.99
C LEU A 191 -21.82 -17.71 -34.33
N VAL A 192 -21.49 -16.52 -34.81
CA VAL A 192 -20.45 -15.69 -34.24
C VAL A 192 -21.05 -14.37 -33.78
N ILE A 193 -20.85 -14.02 -32.50
CA ILE A 193 -21.40 -12.80 -31.90
C ILE A 193 -20.26 -11.93 -31.35
N VAL A 194 -20.26 -10.64 -31.67
CA VAL A 194 -19.48 -9.64 -30.94
C VAL A 194 -20.44 -8.79 -30.12
N CYS A 195 -20.27 -8.74 -28.80
CA CYS A 195 -21.17 -8.04 -27.90
C CYS A 195 -20.45 -6.96 -27.10
N ALA A 196 -21.04 -5.76 -27.02
CA ALA A 196 -20.60 -4.63 -26.21
C ALA A 196 -19.17 -4.12 -26.51
N SER A 197 -18.65 -4.32 -27.70
CA SER A 197 -17.39 -3.73 -28.17
C SER A 197 -17.66 -2.41 -28.92
N THR A 198 -16.80 -1.43 -28.72
CA THR A 198 -16.88 -0.09 -29.33
C THR A 198 -16.10 0.02 -30.66
N ALA A 199 -15.41 -1.04 -31.10
CA ALA A 199 -14.50 -0.99 -32.25
C ALA A 199 -13.47 0.14 -32.20
N SER A 200 -13.09 0.58 -31.02
CA SER A 200 -12.21 1.74 -30.83
C SER A 200 -10.75 1.46 -31.17
N VAL A 201 -10.33 0.19 -31.15
CA VAL A 201 -8.96 -0.26 -31.51
C VAL A 201 -9.01 -0.89 -32.90
N PRO A 202 -8.08 -0.57 -33.83
CA PRO A 202 -8.06 -1.11 -35.21
C PRO A 202 -8.14 -2.63 -35.29
N ALA A 203 -7.41 -3.38 -34.49
CA ALA A 203 -7.47 -4.85 -34.52
C ALA A 203 -8.86 -5.39 -34.17
N THR A 204 -9.53 -4.79 -33.19
CA THR A 204 -10.91 -5.14 -32.84
C THR A 204 -11.89 -4.71 -33.93
N ALA A 205 -11.68 -3.55 -34.55
CA ALA A 205 -12.50 -3.09 -35.68
C ALA A 205 -12.37 -4.02 -36.90
N ASP A 206 -11.15 -4.52 -37.18
CA ASP A 206 -10.90 -5.48 -38.26
C ASP A 206 -11.64 -6.81 -38.01
N LEU A 207 -11.61 -7.34 -36.81
CA LEU A 207 -12.36 -8.53 -36.40
C LEU A 207 -13.87 -8.29 -36.52
N MET A 208 -14.37 -7.17 -36.00
CA MET A 208 -15.81 -6.84 -36.10
C MET A 208 -16.26 -6.68 -37.54
N GLU A 209 -15.43 -6.09 -38.40
CA GLU A 209 -15.70 -5.99 -39.83
C GLU A 209 -15.80 -7.38 -40.47
N ALA A 210 -14.88 -8.31 -40.15
CA ALA A 210 -14.95 -9.67 -40.62
C ALA A 210 -16.23 -10.40 -40.16
N VAL A 211 -16.60 -10.25 -38.88
CA VAL A 211 -17.83 -10.81 -38.33
C VAL A 211 -19.07 -10.21 -39.01
N ALA A 212 -19.11 -8.90 -39.27
CA ALA A 212 -20.22 -8.25 -39.97
C ALA A 212 -20.41 -8.78 -41.39
N LYS A 213 -19.33 -9.19 -42.06
CA LYS A 213 -19.35 -9.77 -43.40
C LYS A 213 -19.75 -11.26 -43.46
N CYS A 214 -19.68 -11.95 -42.32
CA CYS A 214 -20.12 -13.33 -42.21
C CYS A 214 -21.65 -13.45 -42.19
N ALA A 215 -22.21 -14.40 -42.97
CA ALA A 215 -23.67 -14.64 -43.01
C ALA A 215 -24.25 -15.03 -41.60
N HIS A 216 -23.44 -15.68 -40.80
CA HIS A 216 -23.72 -16.11 -39.44
C HIS A 216 -23.15 -15.19 -38.34
N GLY A 217 -22.61 -14.04 -38.75
CA GLY A 217 -22.09 -13.04 -37.81
C GLY A 217 -23.18 -12.12 -37.26
N ARG A 218 -23.08 -11.76 -36.00
CA ARG A 218 -23.94 -10.80 -35.29
C ARG A 218 -23.11 -9.84 -34.46
N ILE A 219 -23.51 -8.59 -34.42
CA ILE A 219 -22.84 -7.55 -33.61
C ILE A 219 -23.89 -6.84 -32.76
N ILE A 220 -23.67 -6.76 -31.45
CA ILE A 220 -24.49 -5.97 -30.54
C ILE A 220 -23.63 -4.81 -30.05
N LEU A 221 -23.92 -3.60 -30.49
CA LEU A 221 -23.20 -2.39 -30.13
C LEU A 221 -23.47 -2.01 -28.67
N SER A 222 -22.50 -1.33 -28.04
CA SER A 222 -22.52 -1.02 -26.60
C SER A 222 -23.53 0.08 -26.22
N GLY A 223 -23.98 0.89 -27.17
CA GLY A 223 -24.97 1.96 -26.97
C GLY A 223 -26.03 1.99 -28.01
N LYS A 224 -27.03 2.85 -27.78
CA LYS A 224 -28.12 3.11 -28.74
C LYS A 224 -27.72 4.25 -29.68
N ILE A 225 -27.22 3.90 -30.86
CA ILE A 225 -26.98 4.91 -31.91
C ILE A 225 -28.32 5.37 -32.46
N ASP A 226 -28.73 6.58 -32.06
CA ASP A 226 -29.94 7.22 -32.57
C ASP A 226 -29.57 8.19 -33.69
N GLY A 227 -30.19 8.05 -34.89
CA GLY A 227 -30.01 8.98 -35.99
C GLY A 227 -30.40 10.44 -35.71
N ARG A 228 -30.93 10.70 -34.50
CA ARG A 228 -31.19 12.03 -33.98
C ARG A 228 -29.98 12.70 -33.36
N THR A 229 -28.89 11.98 -33.04
CA THR A 229 -27.64 12.54 -32.56
C THR A 229 -26.90 13.09 -33.77
N ALA A 230 -26.87 14.39 -33.95
CA ALA A 230 -26.03 15.03 -34.97
C ALA A 230 -24.55 14.96 -34.60
N ASP A 231 -23.67 15.10 -35.58
CA ASP A 231 -22.21 15.27 -35.40
C ASP A 231 -21.48 14.03 -34.88
N PHE A 232 -21.82 12.83 -35.31
CA PHE A 232 -21.07 11.59 -35.01
C PHE A 232 -19.59 11.64 -35.39
N GLU A 233 -19.24 12.51 -36.34
CA GLU A 233 -17.85 12.68 -36.78
C GLU A 233 -16.96 13.39 -35.75
N LEU A 234 -17.56 14.07 -34.79
CA LEU A 234 -16.80 14.75 -33.74
C LEU A 234 -16.16 13.76 -32.78
N ASP A 235 -14.90 13.90 -32.54
CA ASP A 235 -14.15 13.08 -31.58
C ASP A 235 -14.71 13.12 -30.15
N THR A 236 -15.55 14.10 -29.82
CA THR A 236 -16.20 14.25 -28.51
C THR A 236 -17.57 13.58 -28.45
N ASN A 237 -18.10 13.08 -29.57
CA ASN A 237 -19.36 12.37 -29.59
C ASN A 237 -19.20 10.98 -28.95
N PRO A 238 -20.06 10.56 -28.01
CA PRO A 238 -19.96 9.24 -27.37
C PRO A 238 -19.92 8.06 -28.36
N TYR A 239 -20.60 8.19 -29.46
CA TYR A 239 -20.71 7.14 -30.50
C TYR A 239 -19.70 7.26 -31.66
N ASN A 240 -18.73 8.15 -31.56
CA ASN A 240 -17.77 8.37 -32.65
C ASN A 240 -17.06 7.09 -33.10
N SER A 241 -16.64 6.24 -32.19
CA SER A 241 -15.95 4.98 -32.55
C SER A 241 -16.88 4.01 -33.27
N GLU A 242 -18.11 3.83 -32.77
CA GLU A 242 -19.12 2.96 -33.39
C GLU A 242 -19.58 3.51 -34.76
N TYR A 243 -19.71 4.81 -34.89
CA TYR A 243 -20.03 5.45 -36.17
C TYR A 243 -18.93 5.26 -37.21
N ARG A 244 -17.65 5.41 -36.81
CA ARG A 244 -16.51 5.11 -37.68
C ARG A 244 -16.51 3.66 -38.17
N PHE A 245 -16.85 2.73 -37.26
CA PHE A 245 -16.99 1.32 -37.63
C PHE A 245 -18.13 1.09 -38.64
N LEU A 246 -19.32 1.66 -38.38
CA LEU A 246 -20.42 1.57 -39.34
C LEU A 246 -20.08 2.18 -40.70
N SER A 247 -19.39 3.33 -40.71
CA SER A 247 -18.92 3.99 -41.92
C SER A 247 -17.96 3.12 -42.75
N ARG A 248 -17.09 2.33 -42.11
CA ARG A 248 -16.23 1.33 -42.80
C ARG A 248 -17.05 0.26 -43.53
N LEU A 249 -18.24 -0.05 -43.02
CA LEU A 249 -19.19 -1.01 -43.62
C LEU A 249 -20.11 -0.37 -44.67
N GLY A 250 -20.02 0.96 -44.84
CA GLY A 250 -20.95 1.70 -45.68
C GLY A 250 -22.39 1.81 -45.09
N LEU A 251 -22.52 1.67 -43.78
CA LEU A 251 -23.76 1.72 -43.03
C LEU A 251 -23.90 3.03 -42.27
N GLY A 252 -25.11 3.44 -42.01
CA GLY A 252 -25.47 4.57 -41.18
C GLY A 252 -26.16 4.14 -39.88
N ALA A 253 -26.44 5.11 -38.99
CA ALA A 253 -27.12 4.86 -37.72
C ALA A 253 -28.52 4.20 -37.92
N GLY A 254 -29.22 4.52 -39.02
CA GLY A 254 -30.52 3.95 -39.33
C GLY A 254 -30.52 2.48 -39.74
N ASP A 255 -29.35 1.91 -40.04
CA ASP A 255 -29.23 0.51 -40.46
C ASP A 255 -29.03 -0.43 -39.26
N VAL A 256 -28.82 0.10 -38.05
CA VAL A 256 -28.69 -0.68 -36.81
C VAL A 256 -30.05 -0.99 -36.21
N GLN A 257 -30.30 -2.26 -35.92
CA GLN A 257 -31.62 -2.73 -35.45
C GLN A 257 -31.73 -2.74 -33.94
N PRO A 258 -32.90 -2.35 -33.35
CA PRO A 258 -33.11 -2.43 -31.92
C PRO A 258 -33.42 -3.87 -31.47
N ILE A 259 -32.86 -4.27 -30.33
CA ILE A 259 -33.33 -5.41 -29.53
C ILE A 259 -34.06 -4.82 -28.34
N ASP A 260 -35.35 -5.06 -28.22
CA ASP A 260 -36.14 -4.57 -27.11
C ASP A 260 -35.91 -5.41 -25.86
N VAL A 261 -35.26 -4.80 -24.88
CA VAL A 261 -34.98 -5.37 -23.56
C VAL A 261 -35.59 -4.53 -22.43
N GLY A 262 -36.59 -3.70 -22.76
CA GLY A 262 -37.37 -2.88 -21.85
C GLY A 262 -36.96 -1.41 -21.81
N GLU A 263 -37.69 -0.64 -21.03
CA GLU A 263 -37.55 0.81 -20.92
C GLU A 263 -36.18 1.22 -20.39
N SER A 264 -35.67 2.37 -20.82
CA SER A 264 -34.37 2.88 -20.52
C SER A 264 -34.32 4.41 -20.52
N LYS A 265 -33.38 4.96 -19.76
CA LYS A 265 -33.06 6.40 -19.76
C LYS A 265 -32.14 6.82 -20.92
N ILE A 266 -31.84 5.91 -21.86
CA ILE A 266 -30.85 6.15 -22.92
C ILE A 266 -31.27 7.27 -23.89
N ASP A 267 -32.57 7.42 -24.12
CA ASP A 267 -33.04 8.48 -24.98
C ASP A 267 -32.82 9.87 -24.42
N PHE A 268 -32.97 10.02 -23.11
CA PHE A 268 -32.59 11.27 -22.41
C PHE A 268 -31.08 11.47 -22.40
N MET A 269 -30.29 10.43 -22.18
CA MET A 269 -28.84 10.53 -22.22
C MET A 269 -28.34 10.92 -23.61
N ASN A 270 -28.93 10.35 -24.67
CA ASN A 270 -28.67 10.76 -26.06
C ASN A 270 -29.00 12.24 -26.30
N TYR A 271 -30.08 12.73 -25.76
CA TYR A 271 -30.44 14.14 -25.81
C TYR A 271 -29.42 15.02 -25.01
N ALA A 272 -29.04 14.59 -23.81
CA ALA A 272 -28.12 15.32 -22.98
C ALA A 272 -26.70 15.41 -23.59
N PHE A 273 -26.27 14.39 -24.29
CA PHE A 273 -24.93 14.33 -24.90
C PHE A 273 -24.90 14.72 -26.37
N GLY A 274 -26.07 14.87 -27.01
CA GLY A 274 -26.17 15.38 -28.35
C GLY A 274 -25.83 16.86 -28.48
N ASN A 275 -25.38 17.28 -29.65
CA ASN A 275 -25.08 18.70 -29.96
C ASN A 275 -26.30 19.50 -30.43
N ASP A 276 -27.43 18.84 -30.63
CA ASP A 276 -28.67 19.49 -31.05
C ASP A 276 -29.28 20.31 -29.89
N CYS A 277 -29.35 21.62 -30.08
CA CYS A 277 -29.84 22.56 -29.08
C CYS A 277 -31.39 22.73 -29.11
N ALA A 278 -32.09 22.05 -30.01
CA ALA A 278 -33.54 22.15 -30.09
C ALA A 278 -34.19 21.52 -28.86
N PRO A 279 -35.14 22.22 -28.20
CA PRO A 279 -35.90 21.61 -27.12
C PRO A 279 -36.64 20.35 -27.68
N ARG A 280 -36.40 19.22 -27.02
CA ARG A 280 -37.10 17.98 -27.32
C ARG A 280 -37.99 17.63 -26.15
N ASP A 281 -39.17 17.17 -26.44
CA ASP A 281 -40.07 16.56 -25.46
C ASP A 281 -39.59 15.13 -25.19
N VAL A 282 -38.50 15.04 -24.41
CA VAL A 282 -37.95 13.77 -23.91
C VAL A 282 -38.33 13.67 -22.45
N ASP A 283 -39.46 13.05 -22.21
CA ASP A 283 -39.89 12.74 -20.86
C ASP A 283 -39.09 11.56 -20.35
N ALA A 284 -38.07 11.88 -19.55
CA ALA A 284 -37.22 10.88 -18.87
C ALA A 284 -37.41 11.00 -17.38
N ASP A 285 -37.94 9.96 -16.79
CA ASP A 285 -37.96 9.81 -15.35
C ASP A 285 -36.54 9.54 -14.85
N LEU A 286 -35.88 10.57 -14.29
CA LEU A 286 -34.60 10.48 -13.57
C LEU A 286 -34.78 10.46 -12.05
N SER A 287 -35.97 10.11 -11.55
CA SER A 287 -36.25 10.04 -10.11
C SER A 287 -35.35 9.06 -9.38
N ASN A 288 -34.89 8.03 -10.07
CA ASN A 288 -33.95 7.02 -9.54
C ASN A 288 -32.46 7.37 -9.77
N CYS A 289 -32.13 8.58 -10.19
CA CYS A 289 -30.77 9.09 -10.29
C CYS A 289 -30.54 10.14 -9.20
N HIS A 290 -29.55 9.90 -8.36
CA HIS A 290 -29.22 10.71 -7.20
C HIS A 290 -27.85 11.34 -7.37
N LEU A 291 -27.73 12.66 -7.22
CA LEU A 291 -26.45 13.35 -7.21
C LEU A 291 -26.05 13.68 -5.78
N ILE A 292 -24.87 13.25 -5.38
CA ILE A 292 -24.32 13.56 -4.06
C ILE A 292 -22.94 14.24 -4.23
N THR A 293 -22.85 15.47 -3.74
CA THR A 293 -21.58 16.20 -3.68
C THR A 293 -21.04 16.15 -2.25
N VAL A 294 -19.89 15.51 -2.08
CA VAL A 294 -19.25 15.36 -0.76
C VAL A 294 -18.12 16.39 -0.58
N PRO A 295 -17.74 16.73 0.66
CA PRO A 295 -16.68 17.71 0.91
C PRO A 295 -15.31 17.27 0.39
N ARG A 296 -14.97 15.98 0.53
CA ARG A 296 -13.65 15.41 0.20
C ARG A 296 -13.73 13.93 -0.15
N GLU A 297 -12.70 13.41 -0.79
CA GLU A 297 -12.63 12.04 -1.31
C GLU A 297 -12.81 10.94 -0.24
N ALA A 298 -12.34 11.15 0.99
CA ALA A 298 -12.54 10.18 2.07
C ALA A 298 -14.04 10.01 2.40
N VAL A 299 -14.79 11.13 2.45
CA VAL A 299 -16.24 11.11 2.68
C VAL A 299 -16.97 10.46 1.51
N GLU A 300 -16.44 10.56 0.28
CA GLU A 300 -17.01 9.86 -0.88
C GLU A 300 -17.02 8.34 -0.67
N ALA A 301 -15.91 7.78 -0.18
CA ALA A 301 -15.82 6.35 0.12
C ALA A 301 -16.79 5.93 1.25
N ASP A 302 -16.96 6.76 2.27
CA ASP A 302 -17.90 6.50 3.37
C ASP A 302 -19.37 6.55 2.90
N VAL A 303 -19.69 7.46 1.97
CA VAL A 303 -21.02 7.53 1.33
C VAL A 303 -21.26 6.28 0.48
N VAL A 304 -20.28 5.82 -0.29
CA VAL A 304 -20.37 4.55 -1.03
C VAL A 304 -20.70 3.40 -0.08
N ALA A 305 -19.96 3.30 1.03
CA ALA A 305 -20.18 2.24 2.02
C ALA A 305 -21.56 2.33 2.67
N GLU A 306 -22.06 3.54 2.96
CA GLU A 306 -23.40 3.74 3.50
C GLU A 306 -24.49 3.32 2.52
N ILE A 307 -24.38 3.69 1.23
CA ILE A 307 -25.31 3.26 0.17
C ILE A 307 -25.28 1.72 0.07
N ALA A 308 -24.09 1.13 0.10
CA ALA A 308 -23.93 -0.31 0.02
C ALA A 308 -24.60 -1.03 1.20
N VAL A 309 -24.39 -0.55 2.45
CA VAL A 309 -25.06 -1.10 3.64
C VAL A 309 -26.58 -1.06 3.50
N ARG A 310 -27.13 0.09 3.10
CA ARG A 310 -28.59 0.23 2.90
C ARG A 310 -29.11 -0.72 1.83
N ALA A 311 -28.44 -0.81 0.68
CA ALA A 311 -28.82 -1.71 -0.41
C ALA A 311 -28.76 -3.19 0.01
N ILE A 312 -27.71 -3.61 0.72
CA ILE A 312 -27.56 -4.99 1.20
C ILE A 312 -28.64 -5.34 2.21
N ASN A 313 -29.00 -4.43 3.11
CA ASN A 313 -30.11 -4.62 4.05
C ASN A 313 -31.48 -4.78 3.36
N GLU A 314 -31.63 -4.17 2.19
CA GLU A 314 -32.80 -4.34 1.32
C GLU A 314 -32.69 -5.55 0.37
N ASN A 315 -31.69 -6.39 0.55
CA ASN A 315 -31.42 -7.56 -0.29
C ASN A 315 -31.10 -7.22 -1.76
N LYS A 316 -30.49 -6.06 -2.03
CA LYS A 316 -30.09 -5.57 -3.35
C LYS A 316 -28.60 -5.80 -3.61
N SER A 317 -28.25 -5.96 -4.88
CA SER A 317 -26.85 -5.98 -5.35
C SER A 317 -26.36 -4.56 -5.63
N VAL A 318 -25.04 -4.35 -5.48
CA VAL A 318 -24.39 -3.04 -5.65
C VAL A 318 -23.21 -3.15 -6.61
N LEU A 319 -23.19 -2.28 -7.60
CA LEU A 319 -22.06 -2.09 -8.51
C LEU A 319 -21.46 -0.71 -8.30
N VAL A 320 -20.21 -0.64 -7.89
CA VAL A 320 -19.47 0.60 -7.72
C VAL A 320 -18.45 0.76 -8.84
N ILE A 321 -18.47 1.90 -9.50
CA ILE A 321 -17.51 2.24 -10.54
C ILE A 321 -16.58 3.32 -10.03
N THR A 322 -15.28 3.03 -10.03
CA THR A 322 -14.24 3.97 -9.65
C THR A 322 -13.22 4.15 -10.77
N PRO A 323 -12.86 5.41 -11.13
CA PRO A 323 -11.97 5.66 -12.25
C PRO A 323 -10.48 5.45 -11.92
N ASP A 324 -10.11 5.32 -10.65
CA ASP A 324 -8.71 5.24 -10.24
C ASP A 324 -8.43 4.24 -9.10
N ALA A 325 -7.16 3.81 -8.99
CA ALA A 325 -6.72 2.87 -7.98
C ALA A 325 -6.80 3.43 -6.55
N ALA A 326 -6.62 4.73 -6.35
CA ALA A 326 -6.68 5.36 -5.03
C ALA A 326 -8.12 5.38 -4.50
N GLY A 327 -9.10 5.70 -5.38
CA GLY A 327 -10.52 5.57 -5.08
C GLY A 327 -10.90 4.14 -4.70
N ASN A 328 -10.40 3.15 -5.46
CA ASN A 328 -10.61 1.73 -5.18
C ASN A 328 -10.16 1.36 -3.75
N GLN A 329 -8.97 1.80 -3.33
CA GLN A 329 -8.44 1.52 -1.99
C GLN A 329 -9.23 2.21 -0.88
N ARG A 330 -9.64 3.48 -1.07
CA ARG A 330 -10.48 4.20 -0.09
C ARG A 330 -11.82 3.50 0.09
N ILE A 331 -12.46 3.11 -1.01
CA ILE A 331 -13.74 2.38 -1.00
C ILE A 331 -13.57 1.01 -0.32
N ALA A 332 -12.48 0.29 -0.61
CA ALA A 332 -12.18 -0.99 0.04
C ALA A 332 -12.03 -0.85 1.55
N GLY A 333 -11.36 0.20 2.02
CA GLY A 333 -11.23 0.53 3.44
C GLY A 333 -12.59 0.84 4.08
N ALA A 334 -13.40 1.69 3.45
CA ALA A 334 -14.70 2.10 3.95
C ALA A 334 -15.69 0.92 4.02
N LEU A 335 -15.74 0.05 3.00
CA LEU A 335 -16.57 -1.15 3.00
C LEU A 335 -16.16 -2.13 4.11
N ARG A 336 -14.85 -2.39 4.26
CA ARG A 336 -14.33 -3.24 5.33
C ARG A 336 -14.67 -2.73 6.72
N ASN A 337 -14.57 -1.42 6.95
CA ASN A 337 -14.94 -0.78 8.22
C ASN A 337 -16.42 -0.95 8.56
N ARG A 338 -17.27 -1.24 7.56
CA ARG A 338 -18.70 -1.55 7.72
C ARG A 338 -19.00 -3.05 7.75
N GLY A 339 -17.97 -3.91 7.74
CA GLY A 339 -18.11 -5.36 7.71
C GLY A 339 -18.67 -5.90 6.41
N LEU A 340 -18.57 -5.14 5.31
CA LEU A 340 -19.00 -5.59 3.99
C LEU A 340 -17.82 -6.21 3.24
N ASP A 341 -18.05 -7.44 2.78
CA ASP A 341 -17.16 -8.10 1.83
C ASP A 341 -17.54 -7.69 0.40
N ALA A 342 -16.55 -7.31 -0.40
CA ALA A 342 -16.74 -6.83 -1.75
C ALA A 342 -15.73 -7.47 -2.69
N ASP A 343 -16.16 -7.69 -3.94
CA ASP A 343 -15.29 -8.14 -5.00
C ASP A 343 -14.69 -6.94 -5.75
N PHE A 344 -13.37 -6.90 -5.86
CA PHE A 344 -12.63 -5.82 -6.50
C PHE A 344 -11.94 -6.30 -7.77
N SER A 345 -12.15 -5.61 -8.91
CA SER A 345 -11.39 -5.89 -10.13
C SER A 345 -9.97 -5.33 -10.08
N GLY A 346 -9.81 -4.19 -9.43
CA GLY A 346 -8.51 -3.58 -9.22
C GLY A 346 -7.74 -4.29 -8.11
N GLY A 347 -6.55 -4.82 -8.43
CA GLY A 347 -5.65 -5.34 -7.41
C GLY A 347 -5.03 -4.23 -6.56
N VAL A 348 -4.36 -4.63 -5.50
CA VAL A 348 -3.53 -3.75 -4.67
C VAL A 348 -2.11 -3.80 -5.24
N PRO A 349 -1.47 -2.67 -5.57
CA PRO A 349 -0.06 -2.67 -5.96
C PRO A 349 0.79 -3.34 -4.88
N ALA A 350 1.74 -4.19 -5.27
CA ALA A 350 2.57 -4.91 -4.30
C ALA A 350 3.33 -3.97 -3.35
N THR A 351 3.66 -2.75 -3.78
CA THR A 351 4.22 -1.67 -2.92
C THR A 351 3.33 -1.30 -1.74
N MET A 352 2.04 -1.58 -1.81
CA MET A 352 1.06 -1.25 -0.77
C MET A 352 0.75 -2.45 0.14
N THR A 353 1.20 -3.65 -0.21
CA THR A 353 1.05 -4.85 0.61
C THR A 353 2.07 -4.87 1.75
N ALA A 354 1.80 -5.66 2.78
CA ALA A 354 2.73 -5.79 3.91
C ALA A 354 4.12 -6.30 3.48
N PRO A 355 4.23 -7.37 2.65
CA PRO A 355 5.54 -7.84 2.20
C PRO A 355 6.26 -6.85 1.29
N GLY A 356 5.56 -6.21 0.35
CA GLY A 356 6.18 -5.23 -0.53
C GLY A 356 6.72 -4.02 0.23
N ARG A 357 5.96 -3.48 1.19
CA ARG A 357 6.44 -2.41 2.08
C ARG A 357 7.61 -2.83 2.94
N ALA A 358 7.59 -4.07 3.46
CA ALA A 358 8.70 -4.57 4.24
C ALA A 358 10.00 -4.59 3.42
N ILE A 359 9.95 -5.10 2.17
CA ILE A 359 11.12 -5.09 1.28
C ILE A 359 11.64 -3.67 1.07
N LEU A 360 10.76 -2.72 0.75
CA LEU A 360 11.17 -1.32 0.54
C LEU A 360 11.77 -0.68 1.79
N ASN A 361 11.17 -0.90 2.95
CA ASN A 361 11.68 -0.40 4.23
C ASN A 361 13.04 -1.00 4.60
N LEU A 362 13.28 -2.26 4.27
CA LEU A 362 14.58 -2.90 4.47
C LEU A 362 15.67 -2.23 3.62
N PHE A 363 15.35 -1.88 2.38
CA PHE A 363 16.27 -1.11 1.52
C PHE A 363 16.51 0.30 2.04
N ASP A 364 15.48 0.98 2.52
CA ASP A 364 15.61 2.30 3.12
C ASP A 364 16.53 2.24 4.37
N ALA A 365 16.36 1.22 5.22
CA ALA A 365 17.24 0.99 6.37
C ALA A 365 18.69 0.68 5.96
N TRP A 366 18.90 -0.05 4.87
CA TRP A 366 20.22 -0.31 4.32
C TRP A 366 20.92 0.98 3.83
N ILE A 367 20.19 1.77 3.01
CA ILE A 367 20.70 3.04 2.46
C ILE A 367 21.05 4.01 3.60
N GLU A 368 20.23 4.08 4.63
CA GLU A 368 20.46 4.93 5.80
C GLU A 368 21.53 4.40 6.77
N GLN A 369 22.17 3.28 6.43
CA GLN A 369 23.20 2.60 7.24
C GLN A 369 22.75 2.29 8.68
N LYS A 370 21.46 2.07 8.88
CA LYS A 370 20.88 1.70 10.18
C LYS A 370 21.23 0.28 10.62
N SER A 371 21.77 -0.55 9.74
CA SER A 371 22.16 -1.92 10.05
C SER A 371 23.33 -2.41 9.19
N ASN A 372 24.39 -2.89 9.84
CA ASN A 372 25.51 -3.57 9.17
C ASN A 372 25.16 -5.01 8.74
N ALA A 373 23.97 -5.51 9.11
CA ALA A 373 23.54 -6.85 8.77
C ALA A 373 23.37 -7.02 7.25
N PHE A 374 22.91 -5.98 6.57
CA PHE A 374 22.72 -6.02 5.11
C PHE A 374 24.05 -6.07 4.34
N ASP A 375 25.06 -5.31 4.79
CA ASP A 375 26.39 -5.37 4.19
C ASP A 375 27.00 -6.77 4.32
N LYS A 376 26.72 -7.44 5.44
CA LYS A 376 27.16 -8.82 5.67
C LYS A 376 26.44 -9.79 4.73
N ILE A 377 25.12 -9.71 4.62
CA ILE A 377 24.34 -10.54 3.70
C ILE A 377 24.81 -10.29 2.26
N TYR A 378 25.01 -9.03 1.87
CA TYR A 378 25.49 -8.65 0.56
C TYR A 378 26.87 -9.25 0.24
N ALA A 379 27.79 -9.21 1.20
CA ALA A 379 29.10 -9.85 1.05
C ALA A 379 29.00 -11.38 1.00
N GLU A 380 28.13 -12.01 1.78
CA GLU A 380 27.87 -13.45 1.78
C GLU A 380 27.28 -13.94 0.44
N GLN A 381 26.54 -13.07 -0.25
CA GLN A 381 25.96 -13.31 -1.58
C GLN A 381 26.89 -12.88 -2.73
N ASN A 382 28.20 -12.78 -2.49
CA ASN A 382 29.18 -12.37 -3.50
C ASN A 382 28.91 -11.02 -4.17
N HIS A 383 28.31 -10.09 -3.42
CA HIS A 383 27.89 -8.78 -3.91
C HIS A 383 26.81 -8.86 -5.02
N ASP A 384 26.07 -9.95 -5.09
CA ASP A 384 24.92 -10.09 -5.96
C ASP A 384 23.68 -9.51 -5.27
N LEU A 385 23.12 -8.47 -5.88
CA LEU A 385 22.01 -7.73 -5.32
C LEU A 385 20.72 -8.56 -5.25
N PHE A 386 20.43 -9.34 -6.32
CA PHE A 386 19.23 -10.17 -6.36
C PHE A 386 19.28 -11.28 -5.32
N ASN A 387 20.41 -11.98 -5.20
CA ASN A 387 20.60 -13.01 -4.18
C ASN A 387 20.56 -12.42 -2.77
N THR A 388 21.01 -11.19 -2.60
CA THR A 388 20.90 -10.45 -1.33
C THR A 388 19.45 -10.15 -0.99
N ILE A 389 18.66 -9.66 -1.96
CA ILE A 389 17.22 -9.44 -1.79
C ILE A 389 16.53 -10.75 -1.44
N ALA A 390 16.86 -11.83 -2.14
CA ALA A 390 16.33 -13.15 -1.87
C ALA A 390 16.58 -13.58 -0.43
N ALA A 391 17.81 -13.49 0.03
CA ALA A 391 18.20 -13.85 1.39
C ALA A 391 17.50 -12.97 2.46
N ILE A 392 17.34 -11.68 2.20
CA ILE A 392 16.61 -10.75 3.09
C ILE A 392 15.13 -11.11 3.15
N VAL A 393 14.51 -11.37 2.01
CA VAL A 393 13.08 -11.75 1.95
C VAL A 393 12.85 -13.10 2.60
N ASP A 394 13.72 -14.08 2.38
CA ASP A 394 13.63 -15.40 3.02
C ASP A 394 13.79 -15.28 4.55
N LEU A 395 14.71 -14.44 5.02
CA LEU A 395 14.85 -14.14 6.45
C LEU A 395 13.57 -13.52 7.02
N TYR A 396 12.99 -12.55 6.32
CA TYR A 396 11.73 -11.92 6.72
C TYR A 396 10.60 -12.94 6.78
N MET A 397 10.47 -13.78 5.75
CA MET A 397 9.42 -14.80 5.66
C MET A 397 9.55 -15.88 6.72
N SER A 398 10.79 -16.26 7.09
CA SER A 398 11.03 -17.27 8.13
C SER A 398 10.55 -16.83 9.52
N GLN A 399 10.37 -15.53 9.72
CA GLN A 399 9.88 -14.93 10.98
C GLN A 399 8.37 -14.67 10.98
N MET A 400 7.69 -14.83 9.82
CA MET A 400 6.26 -14.64 9.69
C MET A 400 5.49 -15.87 10.18
N GLN A 401 4.30 -15.62 10.76
CA GLN A 401 3.42 -16.70 11.20
C GLN A 401 2.82 -17.49 10.03
N PRO A 402 2.56 -18.80 10.18
CA PRO A 402 1.86 -19.62 9.18
C PRO A 402 0.46 -19.04 8.92
N GLY A 403 0.14 -18.71 7.70
CA GLY A 403 -1.13 -18.09 7.27
C GLY A 403 -0.94 -16.89 6.34
N PHE A 404 0.30 -16.56 6.02
CA PHE A 404 0.63 -15.55 5.03
C PHE A 404 0.23 -16.01 3.62
N VAL A 405 -0.35 -15.11 2.83
CA VAL A 405 -0.90 -15.45 1.51
C VAL A 405 0.24 -15.83 0.56
N ALA A 406 0.32 -17.10 0.22
CA ALA A 406 1.36 -17.63 -0.67
C ALA A 406 1.37 -16.95 -2.05
N ASP A 407 0.20 -16.56 -2.55
CA ASP A 407 0.05 -15.96 -3.87
C ASP A 407 0.67 -14.56 -3.98
N GLU A 408 0.55 -13.72 -2.93
CA GLU A 408 1.22 -12.41 -2.88
C GLU A 408 2.75 -12.58 -2.97
N TYR A 409 3.27 -13.55 -2.25
CA TYR A 409 4.70 -13.84 -2.24
C TYR A 409 5.21 -14.32 -3.59
N VAL A 410 4.48 -15.25 -4.23
CA VAL A 410 4.81 -15.76 -5.56
C VAL A 410 4.83 -14.63 -6.58
N ALA A 411 3.84 -13.74 -6.56
CA ALA A 411 3.77 -12.62 -7.49
C ALA A 411 4.93 -11.63 -7.30
N ILE A 412 5.26 -11.29 -6.04
CA ILE A 412 6.39 -10.42 -5.72
C ILE A 412 7.71 -11.04 -6.18
N TRP A 413 7.93 -12.33 -5.90
CA TRP A 413 9.13 -13.03 -6.30
C TRP A 413 9.30 -13.13 -7.82
N SER A 414 8.20 -13.40 -8.53
CA SER A 414 8.22 -13.45 -9.99
C SER A 414 8.63 -12.10 -10.58
N ALA A 415 8.09 -11.01 -10.06
CA ALA A 415 8.44 -9.67 -10.52
C ALA A 415 9.90 -9.29 -10.23
N LEU A 416 10.39 -9.60 -9.04
CA LEU A 416 11.80 -9.32 -8.69
C LEU A 416 12.77 -10.17 -9.52
N ARG A 417 12.41 -11.42 -9.82
CA ARG A 417 13.19 -12.29 -10.69
C ARG A 417 13.20 -11.79 -12.14
N GLU A 418 12.03 -11.39 -12.65
CA GLU A 418 11.91 -10.82 -13.98
C GLU A 418 12.73 -9.53 -14.10
N MET A 419 12.66 -8.65 -13.12
CA MET A 419 13.49 -7.44 -13.03
C MET A 419 14.98 -7.78 -13.06
N SER A 420 15.43 -8.73 -12.24
CA SER A 420 16.83 -9.17 -12.22
C SER A 420 17.30 -9.70 -13.56
N ASN A 421 16.49 -10.54 -14.21
CA ASN A 421 16.79 -11.06 -15.53
C ASN A 421 16.87 -9.94 -16.57
N ALA A 422 15.94 -8.99 -16.52
CA ALA A 422 15.91 -7.85 -17.43
C ALA A 422 17.14 -6.93 -17.25
N LEU A 423 17.58 -6.70 -16.02
CA LEU A 423 18.80 -5.93 -15.72
C LEU A 423 20.05 -6.65 -16.25
N ASN A 424 20.12 -7.97 -16.11
CA ASN A 424 21.22 -8.77 -16.67
C ASN A 424 21.26 -8.72 -18.21
N VAL A 425 20.09 -8.86 -18.87
CA VAL A 425 19.98 -8.73 -20.33
C VAL A 425 20.38 -7.33 -20.80
N ALA A 426 19.97 -6.31 -20.04
CA ALA A 426 20.33 -4.92 -20.31
C ALA A 426 21.77 -4.57 -19.89
N GLU A 427 22.54 -5.47 -19.26
CA GLU A 427 23.89 -5.22 -18.73
C GLU A 427 23.93 -3.97 -17.81
N ILE A 428 22.93 -3.83 -16.91
CA ILE A 428 22.84 -2.72 -15.96
C ILE A 428 23.37 -3.19 -14.61
N GLU A 429 24.41 -2.52 -14.12
CA GLU A 429 24.88 -2.64 -12.74
C GLU A 429 24.34 -1.49 -11.91
N LEU A 430 23.62 -1.81 -10.84
CA LEU A 430 22.98 -0.83 -9.95
C LEU A 430 23.73 -0.70 -8.62
N ASN A 431 23.91 0.52 -8.15
CA ASN A 431 24.21 0.73 -6.74
C ASN A 431 22.94 0.52 -5.89
N VAL A 432 23.07 0.44 -4.58
CA VAL A 432 21.97 0.14 -3.65
C VAL A 432 20.82 1.16 -3.74
N ALA A 433 21.14 2.44 -3.94
CA ALA A 433 20.13 3.49 -4.06
C ALA A 433 19.31 3.38 -5.35
N ASP A 434 19.99 3.15 -6.49
CA ASP A 434 19.30 2.91 -7.77
C ASP A 434 18.48 1.61 -7.71
N ALA A 435 19.03 0.55 -7.10
CA ALA A 435 18.32 -0.71 -6.91
C ALA A 435 17.00 -0.54 -6.16
N ARG A 436 16.99 0.29 -5.12
CA ARG A 436 15.76 0.60 -4.37
C ARG A 436 14.68 1.19 -5.27
N VAL A 437 15.06 2.04 -6.24
CA VAL A 437 14.13 2.64 -7.21
C VAL A 437 13.58 1.59 -8.17
N PHE A 438 14.44 0.73 -8.73
CA PHE A 438 14.02 -0.34 -9.64
C PHE A 438 13.13 -1.38 -8.95
N ILE A 439 13.42 -1.73 -7.71
CA ILE A 439 12.57 -2.63 -6.92
C ILE A 439 11.20 -2.01 -6.66
N ALA A 440 11.17 -0.72 -6.29
CA ALA A 440 9.90 -0.02 -6.10
C ALA A 440 9.08 0.01 -7.39
N ASP A 441 9.73 0.21 -8.52
CA ASP A 441 9.12 0.21 -9.84
C ASP A 441 8.56 -1.18 -10.20
N ALA A 442 9.37 -2.22 -10.06
CA ALA A 442 8.95 -3.60 -10.31
C ALA A 442 7.73 -3.98 -9.44
N LEU A 443 7.78 -3.66 -8.14
CA LEU A 443 6.68 -3.92 -7.21
C LEU A 443 5.42 -3.08 -7.51
N ALA A 444 5.58 -1.85 -8.00
CA ALA A 444 4.46 -1.01 -8.42
C ALA A 444 3.74 -1.56 -9.66
N GLY A 445 4.48 -2.25 -10.53
CA GLY A 445 3.94 -2.94 -11.71
C GLY A 445 3.11 -4.19 -11.39
N VAL A 446 3.29 -4.75 -10.18
CA VAL A 446 2.56 -5.96 -9.76
C VAL A 446 1.26 -5.59 -9.05
N SER A 447 0.16 -6.08 -9.59
CA SER A 447 -1.17 -5.93 -8.98
C SER A 447 -1.56 -7.25 -8.30
N ILE A 448 -1.58 -7.24 -6.98
CA ILE A 448 -2.05 -8.38 -6.18
C ILE A 448 -3.57 -8.35 -6.15
N ARG A 449 -4.18 -9.35 -6.78
CA ARG A 449 -5.64 -9.48 -6.84
C ARG A 449 -6.09 -10.55 -5.86
N ALA A 450 -7.10 -10.23 -5.08
CA ALA A 450 -7.81 -11.26 -4.32
C ALA A 450 -8.53 -12.20 -5.30
N ALA A 451 -8.70 -13.46 -4.91
CA ALA A 451 -9.55 -14.37 -5.67
C ALA A 451 -10.95 -13.77 -5.82
N MET A 452 -11.50 -13.88 -7.03
CA MET A 452 -12.86 -13.34 -7.28
C MET A 452 -13.87 -14.01 -6.36
N ASN A 453 -14.71 -13.18 -5.73
CA ASN A 453 -15.78 -13.66 -4.87
C ASN A 453 -17.11 -13.63 -5.65
N ASP A 454 -17.45 -14.74 -6.30
CA ASP A 454 -18.69 -14.87 -7.08
C ASP A 454 -19.97 -14.72 -6.23
N GLY A 455 -19.84 -14.79 -4.91
CA GLY A 455 -20.93 -14.57 -3.95
C GLY A 455 -21.05 -13.13 -3.46
N ALA A 456 -20.12 -12.26 -3.80
CA ALA A 456 -20.13 -10.88 -3.34
C ALA A 456 -21.34 -10.12 -3.90
N ARG A 457 -22.04 -9.43 -3.02
CA ARG A 457 -23.18 -8.59 -3.39
C ARG A 457 -22.78 -7.15 -3.69
N VAL A 458 -21.57 -6.78 -3.33
CA VAL A 458 -20.92 -5.51 -3.66
C VAL A 458 -19.75 -5.80 -4.59
N VAL A 459 -19.76 -5.20 -5.76
CA VAL A 459 -18.70 -5.36 -6.76
C VAL A 459 -18.14 -3.98 -7.09
N VAL A 460 -16.82 -3.82 -7.05
CA VAL A 460 -16.13 -2.56 -7.33
C VAL A 460 -15.25 -2.72 -8.56
N LEU A 461 -15.52 -1.95 -9.61
CA LEU A 461 -14.91 -2.10 -10.93
C LEU A 461 -14.35 -0.79 -11.46
N GLY A 462 -13.42 -0.90 -12.39
CA GLY A 462 -13.05 0.18 -13.30
C GLY A 462 -14.10 0.39 -14.40
N THR A 463 -13.94 1.45 -15.19
CA THR A 463 -14.94 1.81 -16.23
C THR A 463 -15.02 0.79 -17.37
N ILE A 464 -13.89 0.17 -17.76
CA ILE A 464 -13.87 -0.83 -18.86
C ILE A 464 -14.47 -2.16 -18.39
N GLU A 465 -14.12 -2.63 -17.22
CA GLU A 465 -14.62 -3.89 -16.64
C GLU A 465 -16.12 -3.82 -16.31
N SER A 466 -16.68 -2.62 -16.17
CA SER A 466 -18.10 -2.41 -15.90
C SER A 466 -19.01 -2.69 -17.07
N ARG A 467 -18.48 -2.78 -18.28
CA ARG A 467 -19.28 -3.09 -19.49
C ARG A 467 -19.94 -4.44 -19.36
N MET A 468 -21.21 -4.50 -19.70
CA MET A 468 -22.10 -5.68 -19.51
C MET A 468 -22.36 -6.06 -18.04
N GLN A 469 -21.89 -5.27 -17.08
CA GLN A 469 -22.22 -5.49 -15.66
C GLN A 469 -23.49 -4.72 -15.30
N THR A 470 -24.28 -5.30 -14.40
CA THR A 470 -25.50 -4.67 -13.89
C THR A 470 -25.71 -5.04 -12.42
N ALA A 471 -26.40 -4.17 -11.70
CA ALA A 471 -26.80 -4.37 -10.32
C ALA A 471 -28.11 -3.62 -10.04
N ASP A 472 -28.76 -3.90 -8.90
CA ASP A 472 -29.95 -3.15 -8.48
C ASP A 472 -29.59 -1.70 -8.14
N VAL A 473 -28.38 -1.45 -7.61
CA VAL A 473 -27.83 -0.13 -7.33
C VAL A 473 -26.50 0.04 -8.02
N VAL A 474 -26.34 1.10 -8.81
CA VAL A 474 -25.11 1.49 -9.50
C VAL A 474 -24.58 2.78 -8.88
N ILE A 475 -23.32 2.81 -8.51
CA ILE A 475 -22.67 3.97 -7.89
C ILE A 475 -21.49 4.39 -8.78
N LEU A 476 -21.54 5.58 -9.37
CA LEU A 476 -20.46 6.17 -10.15
C LEU A 476 -19.70 7.17 -9.26
N THR A 477 -18.42 6.93 -9.01
CA THR A 477 -17.58 7.76 -8.14
C THR A 477 -16.60 8.62 -8.94
N GLY A 478 -16.02 9.62 -8.29
CA GLY A 478 -14.99 10.46 -8.92
C GLY A 478 -15.49 11.30 -10.08
N LEU A 479 -16.77 11.70 -10.09
CA LEU A 479 -17.38 12.48 -11.18
C LEU A 479 -16.92 13.95 -11.12
N ASN A 480 -15.60 14.13 -11.14
CA ASN A 480 -14.91 15.40 -11.24
C ASN A 480 -14.20 15.53 -12.58
N GLU A 481 -14.13 16.76 -13.10
CA GLU A 481 -13.41 17.04 -14.34
C GLU A 481 -11.92 16.68 -14.22
N GLY A 482 -11.42 15.91 -15.19
CA GLY A 482 -10.06 15.41 -15.19
C GLY A 482 -9.88 14.05 -14.46
N MET A 483 -10.91 13.57 -13.75
CA MET A 483 -10.94 12.24 -13.12
C MET A 483 -11.95 11.32 -13.86
N PHE A 484 -13.21 11.70 -13.91
CA PHE A 484 -14.23 11.06 -14.75
C PHE A 484 -15.10 12.14 -15.42
N PRO A 485 -14.81 12.51 -16.66
CA PRO A 485 -13.82 11.95 -17.57
C PRO A 485 -12.37 12.24 -17.15
N SER A 486 -11.52 11.22 -17.32
CA SER A 486 -10.08 11.42 -17.24
C SER A 486 -9.59 12.10 -18.51
N ARG A 487 -8.49 12.84 -18.40
CA ARG A 487 -7.82 13.39 -19.60
C ARG A 487 -7.41 12.25 -20.52
N GLY A 488 -7.52 12.47 -21.84
CA GLY A 488 -6.95 11.59 -22.84
C GLY A 488 -5.43 11.47 -22.64
N TYR A 489 -4.82 10.47 -23.27
CA TYR A 489 -3.36 10.35 -23.26
C TYR A 489 -2.74 11.57 -23.94
N GLU A 490 -2.15 12.46 -23.15
CA GLU A 490 -1.32 13.57 -23.66
C GLU A 490 0.13 13.11 -23.58
N ASN A 491 0.72 12.88 -24.74
CA ASN A 491 2.11 12.48 -24.82
C ASN A 491 3.04 13.69 -24.71
N ALA A 492 3.88 13.73 -23.68
CA ALA A 492 4.86 14.78 -23.50
C ALA A 492 5.89 14.86 -24.66
N TRP A 493 6.07 13.74 -25.37
CA TRP A 493 7.05 13.61 -26.48
C TRP A 493 6.49 14.02 -27.82
N LEU A 494 5.15 13.87 -28.04
CA LEU A 494 4.48 14.14 -29.31
C LEU A 494 3.47 15.27 -29.16
N PRO A 495 3.72 16.46 -29.73
CA PRO A 495 2.69 17.47 -29.88
C PRO A 495 1.48 16.92 -30.65
N ARG A 496 0.27 17.34 -30.29
CA ARG A 496 -0.99 16.86 -30.89
C ARG A 496 -0.98 16.89 -32.41
N ALA A 497 -0.52 17.99 -33.00
CA ALA A 497 -0.43 18.13 -34.47
C ALA A 497 0.53 17.12 -35.11
N THR A 498 1.54 16.65 -34.40
CA THR A 498 2.48 15.64 -34.87
C THR A 498 1.88 14.24 -34.70
N ALA A 499 1.19 13.98 -33.60
CA ALA A 499 0.47 12.74 -33.37
C ALA A 499 -0.60 12.49 -34.46
N GLU A 500 -1.38 13.53 -34.82
CA GLU A 500 -2.38 13.46 -35.89
C GLU A 500 -1.76 13.13 -37.26
N LYS A 501 -0.57 13.68 -37.55
CA LYS A 501 0.14 13.39 -38.83
C LYS A 501 0.58 11.93 -39.00
N ILE A 502 0.87 11.27 -37.91
CA ILE A 502 1.23 9.84 -37.90
C ILE A 502 0.03 8.92 -37.71
N GLY A 503 -1.18 9.46 -37.74
CA GLY A 503 -2.41 8.70 -37.69
C GLY A 503 -2.92 8.36 -36.29
N LEU A 504 -2.32 8.93 -35.23
CA LEU A 504 -2.80 8.73 -33.86
C LEU A 504 -4.10 9.51 -33.64
N PRO A 505 -5.06 8.93 -32.90
CA PRO A 505 -6.33 9.59 -32.65
C PRO A 505 -6.21 10.76 -31.67
N SER A 506 -7.20 11.62 -31.74
CA SER A 506 -7.34 12.73 -30.80
C SER A 506 -7.48 12.21 -29.34
N PRO A 507 -6.88 12.90 -28.34
CA PRO A 507 -7.10 12.60 -26.93
C PRO A 507 -8.59 12.61 -26.51
N ASN A 508 -9.43 13.34 -27.24
CA ASN A 508 -10.87 13.40 -26.99
C ASN A 508 -11.58 12.04 -27.18
N ARG A 509 -11.02 11.12 -27.96
CA ARG A 509 -11.60 9.76 -28.14
C ARG A 509 -11.77 9.04 -26.80
N LYS A 510 -10.82 9.18 -25.87
CA LYS A 510 -10.94 8.59 -24.53
C LYS A 510 -12.10 9.20 -23.75
N VAL A 511 -12.30 10.51 -23.88
CA VAL A 511 -13.41 11.22 -23.25
C VAL A 511 -14.75 10.77 -23.84
N SER A 512 -14.84 10.57 -25.17
CA SER A 512 -16.06 10.07 -25.82
C SER A 512 -16.42 8.64 -25.38
N LEU A 513 -15.45 7.74 -25.27
CA LEU A 513 -15.68 6.39 -24.77
C LEU A 513 -16.15 6.38 -23.32
N GLN A 514 -15.57 7.22 -22.47
CA GLN A 514 -16.02 7.37 -21.09
C GLN A 514 -17.41 8.01 -20.98
N ALA A 515 -17.78 8.89 -21.92
CA ALA A 515 -19.12 9.42 -22.00
C ALA A 515 -20.13 8.32 -22.34
N LEU A 516 -19.78 7.42 -23.27
CA LEU A 516 -20.61 6.26 -23.60
C LEU A 516 -20.78 5.33 -22.39
N ASP A 517 -19.70 5.03 -21.69
CA ASP A 517 -19.74 4.21 -20.47
C ASP A 517 -20.61 4.89 -19.38
N PHE A 518 -20.47 6.20 -19.16
CA PHE A 518 -21.31 6.97 -18.24
C PHE A 518 -22.80 6.91 -18.60
N MET A 519 -23.13 7.10 -19.88
CA MET A 519 -24.51 7.03 -20.38
C MET A 519 -25.11 5.66 -20.14
N ASN A 520 -24.40 4.60 -20.51
CA ASN A 520 -24.86 3.22 -20.37
C ASN A 520 -25.07 2.83 -18.89
N LEU A 521 -24.14 3.16 -18.02
CA LEU A 521 -24.23 2.89 -16.58
C LEU A 521 -25.35 3.70 -15.91
N SER A 522 -25.62 4.92 -16.39
CA SER A 522 -26.72 5.75 -15.91
C SER A 522 -28.11 5.20 -16.27
N CYS A 523 -28.21 4.19 -17.15
CA CYS A 523 -29.43 3.48 -17.45
C CYS A 523 -29.83 2.42 -16.39
N GLY A 524 -29.03 2.22 -15.35
CA GLY A 524 -29.31 1.31 -14.23
C GLY A 524 -30.64 1.62 -13.51
N LYS A 525 -31.14 0.66 -12.72
CA LYS A 525 -32.41 0.79 -12.00
C LYS A 525 -32.40 1.92 -10.98
N CYS A 526 -31.33 1.99 -10.17
CA CYS A 526 -31.09 3.04 -9.19
C CYS A 526 -29.61 3.46 -9.33
N VAL A 527 -29.35 4.73 -9.54
CA VAL A 527 -28.01 5.24 -9.86
C VAL A 527 -27.63 6.38 -8.94
N TYR A 528 -26.45 6.28 -8.34
CA TYR A 528 -25.84 7.36 -7.57
C TYR A 528 -24.64 7.93 -8.32
N TRP A 529 -24.66 9.23 -8.51
CA TRP A 529 -23.53 10.01 -9.06
C TRP A 529 -22.83 10.73 -7.92
N LEU A 530 -21.59 10.34 -7.64
CA LEU A 530 -20.80 10.90 -6.54
C LEU A 530 -19.65 11.75 -7.07
N ARG A 531 -19.45 12.89 -6.43
CA ARG A 531 -18.32 13.77 -6.67
C ARG A 531 -17.81 14.38 -5.38
N SER A 532 -16.52 14.63 -5.30
CA SER A 532 -15.90 15.34 -4.17
C SER A 532 -15.62 16.80 -4.52
N GLY A 533 -15.91 17.72 -3.59
CA GLY A 533 -15.63 19.15 -3.74
C GLY A 533 -14.15 19.48 -3.67
N VAL A 534 -13.36 18.63 -2.95
CA VAL A 534 -11.90 18.76 -2.83
C VAL A 534 -11.29 17.38 -3.09
N ALA A 535 -10.26 17.31 -3.93
CA ALA A 535 -9.46 16.12 -4.20
C ALA A 535 -7.97 16.47 -4.17
N GLY A 536 -7.15 15.65 -3.47
CA GLY A 536 -5.73 15.92 -3.31
C GLY A 536 -5.41 17.30 -2.70
N GLY A 537 -6.31 17.83 -1.86
CA GLY A 537 -6.17 19.15 -1.26
C GLY A 537 -6.55 20.35 -2.17
N VAL A 538 -7.02 20.08 -3.40
CA VAL A 538 -7.39 21.11 -4.38
C VAL A 538 -8.90 21.08 -4.64
N GLN A 539 -9.52 22.25 -4.80
CA GLN A 539 -10.92 22.33 -5.23
C GLN A 539 -11.09 21.70 -6.60
N THR A 540 -12.14 20.92 -6.75
CA THR A 540 -12.49 20.21 -7.98
C THR A 540 -13.58 20.94 -8.75
N THR A 541 -13.59 20.73 -10.05
CA THR A 541 -14.69 21.13 -10.92
C THR A 541 -15.59 19.91 -11.19
N GLU A 542 -16.90 20.13 -11.26
CA GLU A 542 -17.86 19.12 -11.61
C GLU A 542 -17.57 18.51 -12.99
N SER A 543 -17.77 17.20 -13.11
CA SER A 543 -17.65 16.50 -14.38
C SER A 543 -18.57 17.13 -15.45
N ARG A 544 -18.01 17.37 -16.63
CA ARG A 544 -18.79 17.83 -17.79
C ARG A 544 -19.96 16.91 -18.12
N PHE A 545 -19.92 15.66 -17.70
CA PHE A 545 -21.01 14.71 -17.92
C PHE A 545 -22.22 15.05 -17.08
N ILE A 546 -22.04 15.34 -15.80
CA ILE A 546 -23.09 15.83 -14.92
C ILE A 546 -23.61 17.19 -15.40
N SER A 547 -22.70 18.13 -15.72
CA SER A 547 -23.06 19.45 -16.20
C SER A 547 -23.92 19.41 -17.48
N ARG A 548 -23.67 18.46 -18.40
CA ARG A 548 -24.51 18.25 -19.58
C ARG A 548 -25.94 17.80 -19.22
N VAL A 549 -26.04 16.82 -18.29
CA VAL A 549 -27.35 16.35 -17.81
C VAL A 549 -28.12 17.49 -17.16
N ILE A 550 -27.48 18.25 -16.27
CA ILE A 550 -28.11 19.40 -15.58
C ILE A 550 -28.55 20.46 -16.58
N ALA A 551 -27.71 20.79 -17.56
CA ALA A 551 -28.03 21.81 -18.58
C ALA A 551 -29.27 21.44 -19.42
N ARG A 552 -29.54 20.14 -19.61
CA ARG A 552 -30.67 19.67 -20.40
C ARG A 552 -31.96 19.45 -19.56
N ARG A 553 -31.78 19.09 -18.29
CA ARG A 553 -32.90 18.86 -17.36
C ARG A 553 -33.35 20.13 -16.66
N GLY A 554 -32.44 21.10 -16.49
CA GLY A 554 -32.69 22.33 -15.73
C GLY A 554 -31.97 22.28 -14.38
N SER A 555 -32.53 21.66 -13.38
CA SER A 555 -31.92 21.47 -12.07
C SER A 555 -31.91 19.99 -11.68
N PHE A 556 -30.85 19.58 -10.95
CA PHE A 556 -30.77 18.27 -10.34
C PHE A 556 -30.72 18.45 -8.82
N GLN A 557 -31.66 17.83 -8.11
CA GLN A 557 -31.69 17.90 -6.66
C GLN A 557 -30.57 17.04 -6.09
N THR A 558 -29.71 17.65 -5.27
CA THR A 558 -28.69 16.91 -4.53
C THR A 558 -29.35 16.11 -3.43
N ASP A 559 -29.05 14.82 -3.37
CA ASP A 559 -29.47 13.97 -2.26
C ASP A 559 -28.53 14.21 -1.07
N THR A 560 -29.05 14.79 0.01
CA THR A 560 -28.27 15.11 1.21
C THR A 560 -28.50 14.12 2.35
N GLU A 561 -29.55 13.31 2.31
CA GLU A 561 -29.91 12.43 3.42
C GLU A 561 -28.78 11.45 3.79
N ILE A 562 -28.19 10.81 2.77
CA ILE A 562 -27.10 9.85 2.98
C ILE A 562 -25.84 10.58 3.46
N LEU A 563 -25.53 11.74 2.86
CA LEU A 563 -24.40 12.56 3.25
C LEU A 563 -24.55 13.03 4.70
N ASP A 564 -25.72 13.54 5.07
CA ASP A 564 -25.97 14.02 6.43
C ASP A 564 -25.83 12.87 7.45
N ALA A 565 -26.28 11.66 7.11
CA ALA A 565 -26.11 10.48 7.96
C ALA A 565 -24.64 10.09 8.14
N VAL A 566 -23.81 10.20 7.10
CA VAL A 566 -22.35 9.96 7.17
C VAL A 566 -21.66 11.04 7.99
N MET A 567 -21.96 12.33 7.72
CA MET A 567 -21.37 13.46 8.43
C MET A 567 -21.77 13.52 9.91
N ALA A 568 -22.96 13.07 10.25
CA ALA A 568 -23.42 13.00 11.64
C ALA A 568 -22.58 12.02 12.47
N ARG A 569 -22.00 10.99 11.86
CA ARG A 569 -21.10 10.05 12.55
C ARG A 569 -19.75 10.68 12.90
N ASP A 570 -19.23 11.54 12.01
CA ASP A 570 -17.97 12.26 12.25
C ASP A 570 -18.14 13.34 13.34
N ASN A 571 -19.36 13.82 13.54
CA ASN A 571 -19.69 14.84 14.53
C ASN A 571 -20.06 14.26 15.92
N VAL A 572 -19.64 13.03 16.21
CA VAL A 572 -19.79 12.53 17.59
C VAL A 572 -18.99 13.46 18.50
N PRO A 573 -19.67 14.13 19.46
CA PRO A 573 -18.97 15.03 20.37
C PRO A 573 -17.90 14.22 21.09
N LEU A 574 -16.66 14.69 21.01
CA LEU A 574 -15.56 14.14 21.79
C LEU A 574 -16.01 14.16 23.26
N ARG A 575 -16.41 13.02 23.79
CA ARG A 575 -16.58 12.89 25.22
C ARG A 575 -15.18 12.99 25.81
N PRO A 576 -14.98 13.84 26.83
CA PRO A 576 -13.75 13.76 27.59
C PRO A 576 -13.58 12.30 27.99
N LEU A 577 -12.43 11.71 27.68
CA LEU A 577 -12.11 10.39 28.19
C LEU A 577 -12.26 10.46 29.71
N ASP A 578 -13.12 9.64 30.25
CA ASP A 578 -13.16 9.44 31.69
C ASP A 578 -11.91 8.64 32.05
N TYR A 579 -10.87 9.37 32.45
CA TYR A 579 -9.63 8.77 32.90
C TYR A 579 -9.85 8.10 34.23
N SER A 580 -10.49 6.95 34.21
CA SER A 580 -10.56 6.13 35.43
C SER A 580 -9.14 5.65 35.75
N VAL A 581 -8.59 6.19 36.80
CA VAL A 581 -7.28 5.77 37.30
C VAL A 581 -7.36 4.29 37.68
N PRO A 582 -6.48 3.41 37.16
CA PRO A 582 -6.51 2.00 37.54
C PRO A 582 -6.35 1.83 39.04
N MET A 583 -7.27 1.11 39.64
CA MET A 583 -7.27 0.81 41.08
C MET A 583 -7.30 -0.70 41.35
N PRO A 584 -6.32 -1.46 40.80
CA PRO A 584 -6.26 -2.89 41.08
C PRO A 584 -5.92 -3.11 42.56
N PRO A 585 -6.35 -4.24 43.17
CA PRO A 585 -5.95 -4.61 44.50
C PRO A 585 -4.43 -4.67 44.63
N ALA A 586 -3.92 -4.11 45.73
CA ALA A 586 -2.48 -4.10 45.98
C ALA A 586 -2.05 -5.40 46.68
N ASP A 587 -2.10 -6.51 45.95
CA ASP A 587 -1.71 -7.84 46.44
C ASP A 587 -0.27 -8.24 46.10
N TRP A 588 0.51 -7.31 45.50
CA TRP A 588 1.92 -7.58 45.22
C TRP A 588 2.74 -7.72 46.52
N SER A 589 3.27 -8.93 46.73
CA SER A 589 4.02 -9.31 47.93
C SER A 589 5.49 -8.95 47.87
N ASP A 590 6.07 -8.94 46.69
CA ASP A 590 7.48 -8.68 46.39
C ASP A 590 7.64 -7.51 45.44
N VAL A 591 8.55 -6.58 45.74
CA VAL A 591 8.87 -5.42 44.92
C VAL A 591 10.38 -5.24 44.81
N TYR A 592 10.92 -4.99 43.62
CA TYR A 592 12.31 -4.62 43.46
C TYR A 592 12.53 -3.13 43.73
N VAL A 593 13.67 -2.77 44.30
CA VAL A 593 14.03 -1.37 44.60
C VAL A 593 13.96 -0.48 43.37
N THR A 594 14.30 -0.99 42.18
CA THR A 594 14.16 -0.26 40.90
C THR A 594 12.72 -0.04 40.45
N GLU A 595 11.79 -0.89 40.88
CA GLU A 595 10.37 -0.75 40.57
C GLU A 595 9.70 0.29 41.47
N LEU A 596 10.20 0.45 42.70
CA LEU A 596 9.77 1.53 43.58
C LEU A 596 10.03 2.92 43.02
N GLU A 597 11.07 3.10 42.26
CA GLU A 597 11.34 4.36 41.56
C GLU A 597 10.22 4.67 40.54
N HIS A 598 9.72 3.68 39.82
CA HIS A 598 8.54 3.86 38.94
C HIS A 598 7.30 4.27 39.77
N LEU A 599 7.06 3.61 40.89
CA LEU A 599 5.93 3.94 41.75
C LEU A 599 6.01 5.38 42.31
N ILE A 600 7.21 5.88 42.59
CA ILE A 600 7.44 7.24 43.10
C ILE A 600 7.22 8.27 41.99
N HIS A 601 7.81 8.06 40.83
CA HIS A 601 7.89 9.06 39.76
C HIS A 601 6.68 9.03 38.83
N ASN A 602 6.19 7.84 38.49
CA ASN A 602 5.01 7.64 37.64
C ASN A 602 4.28 6.34 38.03
N PRO A 603 3.34 6.40 38.96
CA PRO A 603 2.60 5.22 39.41
C PRO A 603 1.93 4.42 38.31
N TYR A 604 1.47 5.08 37.23
CA TYR A 604 0.93 4.39 36.04
C TYR A 604 1.98 3.52 35.35
N SER A 605 3.21 3.99 35.23
CA SER A 605 4.33 3.19 34.71
C SER A 605 4.62 1.95 35.56
N PHE A 606 4.51 2.07 36.90
CA PHE A 606 4.59 0.92 37.80
C PHE A 606 3.45 -0.07 37.56
N TYR A 607 2.22 0.40 37.42
CA TYR A 607 1.04 -0.42 37.15
C TYR A 607 1.21 -1.24 35.86
N VAL A 608 1.60 -0.55 34.76
CA VAL A 608 1.78 -1.21 33.45
C VAL A 608 2.90 -2.25 33.49
N LYS A 609 4.05 -1.87 34.03
CA LYS A 609 5.25 -2.71 34.04
C LYS A 609 5.18 -3.86 35.06
N HIS A 610 4.73 -3.59 36.29
CA HIS A 610 4.79 -4.53 37.42
C HIS A 610 3.51 -5.33 37.58
N ILE A 611 2.35 -4.70 37.46
CA ILE A 611 1.05 -5.37 37.66
C ILE A 611 0.56 -6.01 36.36
N LEU A 612 0.49 -5.26 35.26
CA LEU A 612 0.11 -5.81 33.95
C LEU A 612 1.23 -6.61 33.27
N ARG A 613 2.47 -6.45 33.73
CA ARG A 613 3.67 -7.11 33.19
C ARG A 613 3.89 -6.88 31.70
N LEU A 614 3.48 -5.72 31.18
CA LEU A 614 3.71 -5.34 29.81
C LEU A 614 5.19 -4.94 29.64
N ARG A 615 5.78 -5.38 28.55
CA ARG A 615 7.14 -5.01 28.17
C ARG A 615 7.08 -4.23 26.87
N VAL A 616 7.93 -3.22 26.77
CA VAL A 616 8.14 -2.52 25.50
C VAL A 616 8.88 -3.47 24.57
N LEU A 617 8.39 -3.56 23.36
CA LEU A 617 9.12 -4.28 22.31
C LEU A 617 10.32 -3.41 21.91
N ASP A 618 11.48 -4.02 21.84
CA ASP A 618 12.64 -3.35 21.25
C ASP A 618 12.37 -3.07 19.78
N ASP A 619 12.83 -1.91 19.29
CA ASP A 619 12.77 -1.61 17.87
C ASP A 619 13.55 -2.66 17.09
N TYR A 620 13.05 -3.05 15.93
CA TYR A 620 13.58 -4.18 15.14
C TYR A 620 15.07 -4.05 14.77
N TRP A 621 15.59 -2.82 14.71
CA TRP A 621 16.98 -2.50 14.31
C TRP A 621 17.57 -1.38 15.16
N VAL A 622 17.69 -1.57 16.44
CA VAL A 622 18.42 -0.62 17.29
C VAL A 622 19.90 -1.00 17.28
N GLY A 623 20.72 -0.13 16.76
CA GLY A 623 22.16 -0.26 16.93
C GLY A 623 22.55 -0.16 18.41
N PRO A 624 23.71 -0.72 18.81
CA PRO A 624 24.17 -0.66 20.18
C PRO A 624 24.25 0.78 20.70
N ASP A 625 23.64 1.04 21.84
CA ASP A 625 23.53 2.35 22.46
C ASP A 625 24.37 2.48 23.76
N ALA A 626 24.19 3.59 24.46
CA ALA A 626 24.88 3.83 25.74
C ALA A 626 24.42 2.86 26.84
N ARG A 627 23.20 2.29 26.77
CA ARG A 627 22.70 1.27 27.70
C ARG A 627 23.43 -0.05 27.48
N ASP A 628 23.66 -0.41 26.23
CA ASP A 628 24.41 -1.60 25.85
C ASP A 628 25.86 -1.54 26.35
N PHE A 629 26.48 -0.38 26.22
CA PHE A 629 27.81 -0.15 26.81
C PHE A 629 27.77 -0.29 28.34
N GLY A 630 26.74 0.27 28.99
CA GLY A 630 26.53 0.14 30.42
C GLY A 630 26.42 -1.32 30.87
N ASN A 631 25.53 -2.05 30.22
CA ASN A 631 25.33 -3.47 30.52
C ASN A 631 26.62 -4.29 30.33
N LEU A 632 27.42 -3.94 29.33
CA LEU A 632 28.69 -4.61 29.07
C LEU A 632 29.69 -4.34 30.16
N VAL A 633 29.79 -3.08 30.66
CA VAL A 633 30.65 -2.72 31.78
C VAL A 633 30.25 -3.44 33.06
N HIS A 634 28.93 -3.47 33.38
CA HIS A 634 28.39 -4.22 34.52
C HIS A 634 28.75 -5.70 34.43
N ASP A 635 28.56 -6.34 33.29
CA ASP A 635 28.86 -7.73 33.04
C ASP A 635 30.38 -8.05 33.19
N VAL A 636 31.22 -7.14 32.79
CA VAL A 636 32.69 -7.28 33.03
C VAL A 636 33.04 -7.16 34.53
N ILE A 637 32.45 -6.19 35.24
CA ILE A 637 32.67 -6.00 36.68
C ILE A 637 32.13 -7.20 37.49
N GLU A 638 30.97 -7.72 37.12
CA GLU A 638 30.36 -8.89 37.76
C GLU A 638 31.28 -10.13 37.70
N HIS A 639 31.86 -10.39 36.55
CA HIS A 639 32.64 -11.61 36.31
C HIS A 639 34.16 -11.38 36.47
N ALA A 640 34.58 -10.23 36.92
CA ALA A 640 36.02 -9.92 37.10
C ALA A 640 36.61 -10.71 38.28
N THR A 641 37.39 -11.74 37.97
CA THR A 641 38.18 -12.48 38.96
C THR A 641 39.59 -11.90 39.16
N ASP A 642 40.06 -11.14 38.17
CA ASP A 642 41.33 -10.44 38.16
C ASP A 642 41.09 -8.98 37.80
N LEU A 643 41.40 -8.08 38.69
CA LEU A 643 41.14 -6.63 38.57
C LEU A 643 42.27 -5.85 37.89
N ARG A 644 43.27 -6.51 37.33
CA ARG A 644 44.29 -5.81 36.56
C ARG A 644 43.67 -5.14 35.32
N PRO A 645 44.04 -3.87 35.06
CA PRO A 645 43.42 -3.11 33.96
C PRO A 645 43.52 -3.79 32.61
N ASP A 646 44.66 -4.43 32.31
CA ASP A 646 44.83 -5.17 31.04
C ASP A 646 43.91 -6.38 30.89
N VAL A 647 43.63 -7.06 32.01
CA VAL A 647 42.67 -8.19 32.03
C VAL A 647 41.24 -7.72 31.88
N LEU A 648 40.88 -6.61 32.54
CA LEU A 648 39.55 -6.03 32.41
C LEU A 648 39.29 -5.57 30.97
N VAL A 649 40.23 -4.94 30.30
CA VAL A 649 40.14 -4.54 28.90
C VAL A 649 39.99 -5.77 27.99
N ALA A 650 40.79 -6.82 28.19
CA ALA A 650 40.70 -8.04 27.40
C ALA A 650 39.32 -8.76 27.54
N GLN A 651 38.74 -8.74 28.75
CA GLN A 651 37.41 -9.26 28.99
C GLN A 651 36.34 -8.41 28.29
N MET A 652 36.46 -7.09 28.33
CA MET A 652 35.58 -6.17 27.63
C MET A 652 35.62 -6.40 26.13
N ASP A 653 36.81 -6.47 25.54
CA ASP A 653 36.98 -6.70 24.11
C ASP A 653 36.35 -8.01 23.66
N LYS A 654 36.58 -9.09 24.43
CA LYS A 654 35.96 -10.38 24.11
C LYS A 654 34.43 -10.29 24.06
N ARG A 655 33.81 -9.72 25.06
CA ARG A 655 32.36 -9.62 25.15
C ARG A 655 31.76 -8.63 24.15
N ALA A 656 32.50 -7.52 23.92
CA ALA A 656 32.07 -6.57 22.88
C ALA A 656 32.12 -7.19 21.47
N LEU A 657 33.18 -7.98 21.18
CA LEU A 657 33.27 -8.71 19.92
C LEU A 657 32.17 -9.77 19.74
N GLU A 658 31.82 -10.48 20.83
CA GLU A 658 30.72 -11.45 20.83
C GLU A 658 29.35 -10.76 20.52
N LYS A 659 29.15 -9.54 21.02
CA LYS A 659 27.91 -8.78 20.86
C LYS A 659 27.83 -8.01 19.53
N LEU A 660 28.92 -7.38 19.11
CA LEU A 660 28.96 -6.43 17.99
C LEU A 660 29.47 -7.06 16.69
N GLY A 661 30.16 -8.20 16.75
CA GLY A 661 30.90 -8.80 15.64
C GLY A 661 32.23 -8.12 15.29
N ALA A 662 33.07 -8.86 14.57
CA ALA A 662 34.35 -8.36 14.11
C ALA A 662 34.14 -7.29 13.01
N GLY A 663 34.74 -6.12 13.16
CA GLY A 663 34.68 -5.03 12.18
C GLY A 663 33.68 -3.92 12.51
N SER A 664 33.00 -3.99 13.66
CA SER A 664 32.15 -2.89 14.13
C SER A 664 32.96 -1.66 14.49
N VAL A 665 32.62 -0.51 13.89
CA VAL A 665 33.24 0.80 14.25
C VAL A 665 32.94 1.14 15.70
N ILE A 666 31.78 0.78 16.23
CA ILE A 666 31.35 1.00 17.62
C ILE A 666 32.27 0.27 18.59
N PHE A 667 32.77 -0.92 18.21
CA PHE A 667 33.75 -1.66 19.01
C PHE A 667 34.99 -0.82 19.33
N HIS A 668 35.55 -0.13 18.34
CA HIS A 668 36.76 0.69 18.54
C HIS A 668 36.53 1.88 19.49
N PHE A 669 35.34 2.48 19.44
CA PHE A 669 34.97 3.54 20.37
C PHE A 669 34.83 3.00 21.80
N TRP A 670 34.18 1.84 21.98
CA TRP A 670 34.01 1.22 23.27
C TRP A 670 35.32 0.73 23.86
N HIS A 671 36.17 0.10 23.05
CA HIS A 671 37.52 -0.32 23.44
C HIS A 671 38.34 0.87 23.96
N LYS A 672 38.41 1.95 23.19
CA LYS A 672 39.18 3.15 23.61
C LYS A 672 38.64 3.70 24.92
N ARG A 673 37.36 3.83 25.08
CA ARG A 673 36.74 4.34 26.30
C ARG A 673 37.00 3.43 27.49
N PHE A 674 36.94 2.11 27.29
CA PHE A 674 37.17 1.17 28.38
C PHE A 674 38.65 1.14 28.81
N VAL A 675 39.61 1.25 27.89
CA VAL A 675 41.05 1.39 28.21
C VAL A 675 41.30 2.60 29.11
N GLU A 676 40.60 3.70 28.89
CA GLU A 676 40.74 4.92 29.72
C GLU A 676 40.17 4.75 31.14
N ILE A 677 39.05 4.04 31.30
CA ILE A 677 38.36 3.89 32.60
C ILE A 677 38.80 2.65 33.38
N ALA A 678 39.34 1.61 32.75
CA ALA A 678 39.74 0.35 33.39
C ALA A 678 40.73 0.51 34.56
N PRO A 679 41.73 1.37 34.50
CA PRO A 679 42.67 1.57 35.62
C PRO A 679 41.96 2.16 36.85
N ILE A 680 41.00 3.04 36.68
CA ILE A 680 40.24 3.67 37.75
C ILE A 680 39.28 2.66 38.40
N ILE A 681 38.57 1.88 37.54
CA ILE A 681 37.74 0.79 38.02
C ILE A 681 38.55 -0.22 38.83
N ALA A 682 39.73 -0.61 38.34
CA ALA A 682 40.62 -1.55 39.01
C ALA A 682 41.03 -1.04 40.39
N ASN A 683 41.40 0.22 40.51
CA ASN A 683 41.77 0.85 41.76
C ASN A 683 40.60 0.89 42.76
N GLU A 684 39.45 1.34 42.34
CA GLU A 684 38.25 1.46 43.20
C GLU A 684 37.72 0.10 43.66
N LEU A 685 37.74 -0.91 42.80
CA LEU A 685 37.31 -2.26 43.15
C LEU A 685 38.34 -2.99 44.01
N GLY A 686 39.65 -2.78 43.75
CA GLY A 686 40.76 -3.42 44.48
C GLY A 686 40.88 -2.95 45.93
N ALA A 687 40.36 -1.79 46.29
CA ALA A 687 40.39 -1.24 47.62
C ALA A 687 39.30 -1.84 48.55
N GLN A 688 38.44 -2.75 48.07
CA GLN A 688 37.28 -3.26 48.81
C GLN A 688 37.55 -4.69 49.31
N GLU A 689 37.55 -4.84 50.63
CA GLU A 689 37.73 -6.15 51.32
C GLU A 689 36.41 -6.95 51.33
N ASN A 690 36.49 -8.25 51.11
CA ASN A 690 35.35 -9.19 51.12
C ASN A 690 34.20 -8.70 50.18
N ALA A 691 34.52 -8.25 48.97
CA ALA A 691 33.57 -7.71 48.05
C ALA A 691 32.83 -8.82 47.29
N HIS A 692 31.53 -8.61 47.14
CA HIS A 692 30.63 -9.46 46.37
C HIS A 692 29.93 -8.62 45.29
N ALA A 693 29.87 -9.12 44.04
CA ALA A 693 29.17 -8.46 42.92
C ALA A 693 27.83 -9.11 42.64
N GLU A 694 26.87 -8.33 42.13
CA GLU A 694 25.57 -8.75 41.62
C GLU A 694 24.78 -9.67 42.59
N ILE A 695 24.85 -9.37 43.86
CA ILE A 695 24.25 -10.20 44.90
C ILE A 695 22.82 -9.80 45.23
N GLY A 696 21.92 -10.81 45.22
CA GLY A 696 20.49 -10.61 45.61
C GLY A 696 20.31 -10.54 47.10
N GLY A 697 19.51 -9.56 47.56
CA GLY A 697 19.11 -9.40 48.95
C GLY A 697 17.65 -9.04 49.16
N MET A 698 17.16 -9.15 50.36
CA MET A 698 15.76 -8.87 50.67
C MET A 698 15.62 -8.38 52.12
N VAL A 699 14.67 -7.45 52.33
CA VAL A 699 14.22 -7.01 53.63
C VAL A 699 12.71 -6.83 53.65
N LYS A 700 12.09 -6.93 54.80
CA LYS A 700 10.66 -6.60 55.00
C LYS A 700 10.48 -5.15 55.39
N ILE A 701 9.69 -4.39 54.63
CA ILE A 701 9.26 -3.03 54.95
C ILE A 701 7.73 -3.01 54.93
N ALA A 702 7.10 -2.54 55.98
CA ALA A 702 5.63 -2.51 56.13
C ALA A 702 4.93 -3.82 55.74
N GLY A 703 5.53 -4.97 56.10
CA GLY A 703 4.99 -6.30 55.84
C GLY A 703 5.23 -6.89 54.43
N ARG A 704 5.85 -6.14 53.54
CA ARG A 704 6.15 -6.57 52.15
C ARG A 704 7.63 -6.80 51.95
N ASN A 705 7.98 -7.72 51.02
CA ASN A 705 9.35 -8.01 50.70
C ASN A 705 9.89 -6.97 49.70
N VAL A 706 10.91 -6.27 50.09
CA VAL A 706 11.67 -5.38 49.18
C VAL A 706 12.93 -6.10 48.81
N ARG A 707 13.10 -6.35 47.52
CA ARG A 707 14.22 -7.07 46.92
C ARG A 707 15.17 -6.10 46.25
N ALA A 708 16.44 -6.37 46.37
CA ALA A 708 17.48 -5.69 45.61
C ALA A 708 18.45 -6.69 45.02
N ARG A 709 19.10 -6.29 43.95
CA ARG A 709 20.30 -6.90 43.43
C ARG A 709 21.37 -5.80 43.41
N ALA A 710 22.29 -5.85 44.36
CA ALA A 710 23.29 -4.83 44.47
C ALA A 710 24.47 -5.10 43.51
N ASP A 711 24.88 -4.07 42.77
CA ASP A 711 26.02 -4.19 41.83
C ASP A 711 27.27 -4.65 42.58
N ARG A 712 27.52 -4.08 43.76
CA ARG A 712 28.66 -4.49 44.59
C ARG A 712 28.45 -4.12 46.07
N ILE A 713 28.80 -5.05 46.94
CA ILE A 713 28.82 -4.86 48.39
C ILE A 713 30.14 -5.36 48.94
N TRP A 714 30.66 -4.74 50.00
CA TRP A 714 31.86 -5.13 50.73
C TRP A 714 31.73 -4.90 52.22
N ASP A 715 32.73 -5.31 52.99
CA ASP A 715 32.74 -5.03 54.43
C ASP A 715 32.73 -3.52 54.67
N GLY A 716 31.60 -2.97 54.99
CA GLY A 716 31.40 -1.56 55.32
C GLY A 716 30.69 -0.70 54.26
N GLY A 717 30.32 -1.21 53.14
CA GLY A 717 29.65 -0.38 52.11
C GLY A 717 28.92 -1.09 50.99
N VAL A 718 28.18 -0.28 50.24
CA VAL A 718 27.43 -0.68 49.01
C VAL A 718 27.76 0.31 47.90
N MET A 719 27.92 -0.17 46.70
CA MET A 719 28.22 0.62 45.48
C MET A 719 27.32 0.26 44.34
N ASP A 720 26.88 1.28 43.63
CA ASP A 720 26.15 1.20 42.39
C ASP A 720 26.96 1.89 41.26
N VAL A 721 27.04 1.22 40.11
CA VAL A 721 27.82 1.68 38.96
C VAL A 721 26.86 2.37 37.98
N LYS A 722 27.08 3.64 37.68
CA LYS A 722 26.26 4.42 36.76
C LYS A 722 27.03 4.85 35.53
N THR A 723 26.64 4.42 34.35
CA THR A 723 27.16 4.89 33.07
C THR A 723 26.51 6.19 32.56
N GLY A 724 25.49 6.65 33.30
CA GLY A 724 24.79 7.93 33.13
C GLY A 724 24.99 8.88 34.31
N ALA A 725 24.03 9.74 34.59
CA ALA A 725 24.03 10.65 35.73
C ALA A 725 23.71 9.89 37.03
N ALA A 726 24.48 10.06 38.06
CA ALA A 726 24.13 9.60 39.40
C ALA A 726 23.03 10.49 39.98
N PRO A 727 22.16 9.94 40.87
CA PRO A 727 21.15 10.74 41.59
C PRO A 727 21.76 11.89 42.34
N SER A 728 21.05 13.02 42.40
CA SER A 728 21.50 14.16 43.23
C SER A 728 21.36 13.87 44.72
N LYS A 729 22.19 14.51 45.55
CA LYS A 729 22.11 14.38 47.02
C LYS A 729 20.69 14.68 47.53
N SER A 730 20.03 15.74 47.03
CA SER A 730 18.67 16.10 47.42
C SER A 730 17.64 15.02 47.09
N GLN A 731 17.75 14.35 45.95
CA GLN A 731 16.83 13.25 45.60
C GLN A 731 16.96 12.05 46.55
N LEU A 732 18.19 11.74 46.95
CA LEU A 732 18.48 10.68 47.92
C LEU A 732 17.96 11.04 49.33
N GLU A 733 18.20 12.28 49.78
CA GLU A 733 17.70 12.79 51.09
C GLU A 733 16.20 12.87 51.17
N GLN A 734 15.50 13.02 50.04
CA GLN A 734 14.02 13.00 49.95
C GLN A 734 13.45 11.59 49.78
N GLY A 735 14.28 10.55 49.61
CA GLY A 735 13.85 9.18 49.35
C GLY A 735 13.25 8.96 47.97
N ASN A 736 13.44 9.93 47.04
CA ASN A 736 12.88 9.84 45.68
C ASN A 736 13.68 8.90 44.76
N MET A 737 14.92 8.59 45.11
CA MET A 737 15.79 7.62 44.43
C MET A 737 16.21 6.55 45.45
N PRO A 738 15.35 5.59 45.75
CA PRO A 738 15.50 4.70 46.90
C PRO A 738 16.46 3.53 46.65
N GLN A 739 16.93 3.25 45.42
CA GLN A 739 17.71 2.06 45.07
C GLN A 739 18.89 1.86 46.06
N LEU A 740 19.91 2.65 45.96
CA LEU A 740 21.15 2.49 46.75
C LEU A 740 20.91 2.66 48.27
N PRO A 741 20.11 3.61 48.73
CA PRO A 741 19.75 3.69 50.15
C PRO A 741 19.07 2.45 50.72
N LEU A 742 18.18 1.80 49.94
CA LEU A 742 17.55 0.55 50.35
C LEU A 742 18.50 -0.64 50.28
N GLU A 743 19.42 -0.67 49.34
CA GLU A 743 20.48 -1.68 49.29
C GLU A 743 21.38 -1.57 50.54
N ALA A 744 21.74 -0.35 50.95
CA ALA A 744 22.48 -0.11 52.17
C ALA A 744 21.65 -0.55 53.43
N TYR A 745 20.33 -0.32 53.42
CA TYR A 745 19.44 -0.78 54.51
C TYR A 745 19.33 -2.30 54.54
N ILE A 746 19.24 -2.96 53.39
CA ILE A 746 19.24 -4.44 53.27
C ILE A 746 20.57 -5.00 53.82
N LEU A 747 21.70 -4.38 53.47
CA LEU A 747 23.03 -4.78 53.97
C LEU A 747 23.10 -4.66 55.48
N GLN A 748 22.72 -3.51 56.02
CA GLN A 748 22.70 -3.26 57.47
C GLN A 748 21.78 -4.23 58.25
N SER A 749 20.67 -4.61 57.64
CA SER A 749 19.66 -5.54 58.18
C SER A 749 20.06 -7.01 58.05
N GLY A 750 21.23 -7.34 57.44
CA GLY A 750 21.64 -8.71 57.21
C GLY A 750 20.80 -9.44 56.15
N GLY A 751 20.19 -8.68 55.23
CA GLY A 751 19.29 -9.25 54.19
C GLY A 751 20.00 -9.80 52.95
N PHE A 752 21.30 -9.64 52.83
CA PHE A 752 22.13 -10.32 51.83
C PHE A 752 22.72 -11.62 52.35
N PRO A 753 22.79 -12.69 51.53
CA PRO A 753 23.30 -13.99 51.95
C PRO A 753 24.84 -14.04 52.05
N ILE A 754 25.42 -13.12 52.79
CA ILE A 754 26.88 -13.00 52.98
C ILE A 754 27.20 -12.95 54.46
N GLN A 755 28.38 -13.42 54.83
CA GLN A 755 28.93 -13.27 56.20
C GLN A 755 29.71 -11.94 56.27
N THR A 756 29.04 -10.90 56.80
CA THR A 756 29.69 -9.63 57.04
C THR A 756 30.08 -9.54 58.51
N THR A 757 31.32 -9.15 58.76
CA THR A 757 31.86 -8.98 60.17
C THR A 757 31.39 -7.72 60.82
N SER A 758 30.67 -6.79 60.16
CA SER A 758 30.38 -5.46 60.68
C SER A 758 28.88 -5.04 60.52
N LEU A 759 27.94 -5.93 60.79
CA LEU A 759 26.49 -5.62 60.77
C LEU A 759 26.06 -4.52 61.80
N SER A 760 26.96 -4.10 62.70
CA SER A 760 26.68 -3.07 63.73
C SER A 760 26.97 -1.65 63.28
N ARG A 761 27.60 -1.43 62.13
CA ARG A 761 27.92 -0.10 61.61
C ARG A 761 27.05 0.25 60.41
N THR A 762 26.64 1.52 60.34
CA THR A 762 26.00 2.05 59.12
C THR A 762 26.97 1.94 57.94
N PRO A 763 26.57 1.31 56.84
CA PRO A 763 27.44 1.21 55.68
C PRO A 763 27.62 2.58 55.00
N ILE A 764 28.74 2.73 54.26
CA ILE A 764 28.89 3.87 53.35
C ILE A 764 28.24 3.55 52.04
N MET A 765 27.70 4.59 51.35
CA MET A 765 27.17 4.45 50.01
C MET A 765 28.15 5.09 49.01
N ARG A 766 28.28 4.43 47.87
CA ARG A 766 29.20 4.91 46.81
C ARG A 766 28.54 4.75 45.43
N PHE A 767 28.57 5.80 44.62
CA PHE A 767 28.32 5.71 43.21
C PHE A 767 29.64 5.76 42.43
N LEU A 768 29.83 4.82 41.52
CA LEU A 768 30.89 4.86 40.53
C LEU A 768 30.27 5.36 39.22
N GLN A 769 30.41 6.65 38.95
CA GLN A 769 29.85 7.27 37.78
C GLN A 769 30.84 7.29 36.61
N LEU A 770 30.50 6.66 35.52
CA LEU A 770 31.29 6.53 34.30
C LEU A 770 30.67 7.38 33.17
N LYS A 771 30.97 8.66 33.11
CA LYS A 771 30.40 9.59 32.13
C LYS A 771 31.48 10.15 31.20
N ASN A 772 31.35 9.96 29.89
CA ASN A 772 32.20 10.58 28.86
C ASN A 772 33.73 10.55 29.13
N ASN A 773 34.34 9.45 29.43
CA ASN A 773 35.76 9.31 29.79
C ASN A 773 36.13 9.93 31.15
N ASP A 774 35.17 10.43 31.91
CA ASP A 774 35.39 10.92 33.28
C ASP A 774 34.80 9.90 34.26
N VAL A 775 35.56 9.46 35.21
CA VAL A 775 35.14 8.56 36.28
C VAL A 775 35.12 9.32 37.58
N ARG A 776 33.92 9.39 38.17
CA ARG A 776 33.69 10.06 39.45
C ARG A 776 33.24 9.07 40.51
N VAL A 777 33.90 9.11 41.64
CA VAL A 777 33.45 8.43 42.85
C VAL A 777 32.68 9.43 43.69
N ILE A 778 31.42 9.15 43.94
CA ILE A 778 30.57 9.95 44.84
C ILE A 778 30.31 9.09 46.06
N GLU A 779 30.86 9.50 47.20
CA GLU A 779 30.78 8.77 48.44
C GLU A 779 29.95 9.55 49.48
N TYR A 780 29.19 8.83 50.24
CA TYR A 780 28.42 9.34 51.37
C TYR A 780 28.84 8.60 52.62
N ASP A 781 29.23 9.37 53.63
CA ASP A 781 29.64 8.85 54.94
C ASP A 781 28.47 8.16 55.66
N ALA A 782 28.78 7.47 56.77
CA ALA A 782 27.82 6.70 57.53
C ALA A 782 26.66 7.55 58.08
N GLU A 783 26.92 8.81 58.49
CA GLU A 783 25.87 9.69 59.01
C GLU A 783 24.89 10.11 57.91
N THR A 784 25.39 10.56 56.77
CA THR A 784 24.61 10.94 55.59
C THR A 784 23.87 9.72 55.03
N THR A 785 24.52 8.56 54.97
CA THR A 785 23.88 7.30 54.56
C THR A 785 22.73 6.91 55.47
N ALA A 786 22.90 7.03 56.81
CA ALA A 786 21.83 6.73 57.73
C ALA A 786 20.59 7.64 57.56
N GLN A 787 20.81 8.90 57.23
CA GLN A 787 19.74 9.85 56.90
C GLN A 787 18.99 9.46 55.64
N MET A 788 19.73 9.14 54.53
CA MET A 788 19.17 8.73 53.26
C MET A 788 18.43 7.38 53.36
N MET A 789 18.97 6.42 54.09
CA MET A 789 18.31 5.15 54.40
C MET A 789 16.95 5.33 55.06
N ARG A 790 16.92 6.19 56.12
CA ARG A 790 15.67 6.50 56.80
C ARG A 790 14.64 7.11 55.85
N ALA A 791 15.04 8.11 55.05
CA ALA A 791 14.15 8.76 54.13
C ALA A 791 13.59 7.77 53.07
N ALA A 792 14.40 6.85 52.56
CA ALA A 792 13.97 5.82 51.60
C ALA A 792 13.01 4.80 52.25
N VAL A 793 13.28 4.34 53.46
CA VAL A 793 12.41 3.42 54.22
C VAL A 793 11.07 4.08 54.58
N ASP A 794 11.11 5.33 55.02
CA ASP A 794 9.90 6.09 55.37
C ASP A 794 9.02 6.31 54.13
N LYS A 795 9.65 6.71 53.01
CA LYS A 795 8.95 6.91 51.74
C LYS A 795 8.34 5.60 51.22
N THR A 796 9.09 4.51 51.28
CA THR A 796 8.60 3.18 50.88
C THR A 796 7.43 2.73 51.76
N THR A 797 7.53 2.97 53.04
CA THR A 797 6.46 2.65 54.04
C THR A 797 5.18 3.46 53.73
N GLU A 798 5.33 4.75 53.46
CA GLU A 798 4.24 5.63 53.08
C GLU A 798 3.51 5.09 51.82
N LEU A 799 4.27 4.79 50.78
CA LEU A 799 3.73 4.25 49.53
C LEU A 799 3.00 2.92 49.76
N PHE A 800 3.59 2.01 50.50
CA PHE A 800 2.96 0.72 50.79
C PHE A 800 1.65 0.88 51.59
N ASN A 801 1.58 1.81 52.48
CA ASN A 801 0.34 2.11 53.22
C ASN A 801 -0.72 2.72 52.30
N ILE A 802 -0.35 3.67 51.43
CA ILE A 802 -1.27 4.32 50.52
C ILE A 802 -1.91 3.29 49.54
N TYR A 803 -1.11 2.48 48.91
CA TYR A 803 -1.60 1.52 47.91
C TYR A 803 -2.22 0.26 48.54
N SER A 804 -1.84 -0.12 49.77
CA SER A 804 -2.44 -1.29 50.45
C SER A 804 -3.89 -1.03 50.89
N ALA A 805 -4.22 0.18 51.25
CA ALA A 805 -5.55 0.54 51.71
C ALA A 805 -6.59 0.64 50.59
N GLY A 806 -6.18 0.44 49.33
CA GLY A 806 -7.06 0.63 48.15
C GLY A 806 -7.51 2.08 47.99
N GLY A 807 -6.84 3.04 48.66
CA GLY A 807 -7.23 4.44 48.66
C GLY A 807 -6.62 5.29 47.54
N ALA A 808 -5.64 4.80 46.84
CA ALA A 808 -5.01 5.52 45.71
C ALA A 808 -4.97 4.69 44.45
N GLY A 809 -5.31 5.31 43.31
CA GLY A 809 -5.12 4.75 42.00
C GLY A 809 -3.67 4.96 41.50
N TYR A 810 -3.30 4.18 40.52
CA TYR A 810 -2.00 4.29 39.83
C TYR A 810 -2.06 5.42 38.80
N GLU A 811 -2.00 6.65 39.30
CA GLU A 811 -2.14 7.86 38.51
C GLU A 811 -0.91 8.07 37.60
N TYR A 812 -1.15 8.51 36.35
CA TYR A 812 -0.08 8.99 35.49
C TYR A 812 0.49 10.30 36.03
N ARG A 813 1.81 10.40 36.08
CA ARG A 813 2.52 11.63 36.42
C ARG A 813 3.53 11.98 35.32
N GLU A 814 3.41 13.19 34.79
CA GLU A 814 4.37 13.70 33.85
C GLU A 814 5.75 13.86 34.52
N THR A 815 6.76 13.33 33.94
CA THR A 815 8.13 13.38 34.45
C THR A 815 9.09 13.84 33.37
N GLY A 816 10.18 14.56 33.75
CA GLY A 816 11.24 14.97 32.83
C GLY A 816 12.13 13.81 32.37
N ASP A 817 12.13 12.67 33.06
CA ASP A 817 13.04 11.55 32.81
C ASP A 817 12.40 10.54 31.84
N SER A 818 13.08 10.26 30.73
CA SER A 818 12.65 9.31 29.70
C SER A 818 12.45 7.88 30.22
N LYS A 819 13.15 7.49 31.25
CA LYS A 819 13.03 6.18 31.93
C LYS A 819 11.60 5.87 32.36
N TYR A 820 10.84 6.87 32.78
CA TYR A 820 9.48 6.71 33.27
C TYR A 820 8.39 7.06 32.25
N LYS A 821 8.77 7.49 31.02
CA LYS A 821 7.88 7.87 29.93
C LYS A 821 7.54 6.74 28.97
N VAL A 822 8.10 5.59 29.18
CA VAL A 822 8.06 4.43 28.27
C VAL A 822 6.62 3.98 27.94
N TYR A 823 5.65 4.32 28.81
CA TYR A 823 4.24 3.95 28.66
C TYR A 823 3.30 5.15 28.49
N ASP A 824 3.83 6.31 28.09
CA ASP A 824 3.04 7.55 27.95
C ASP A 824 1.91 7.38 26.92
N ASP A 825 2.19 6.68 25.81
CA ASP A 825 1.20 6.41 24.76
C ASP A 825 0.03 5.54 25.26
N LEU A 826 0.30 4.60 26.17
CA LEU A 826 -0.75 3.80 26.80
C LEU A 826 -1.60 4.62 27.78
N ALA A 827 -1.01 5.62 28.40
CA ALA A 827 -1.71 6.51 29.31
C ALA A 827 -2.65 7.49 28.60
N ARG A 828 -2.51 7.67 27.26
CA ARG A 828 -3.32 8.56 26.41
C ARG A 828 -3.42 10.00 26.93
N VAL A 829 -2.37 10.50 27.56
CA VAL A 829 -2.38 11.82 28.20
C VAL A 829 -2.17 12.95 27.18
N ARG A 830 -1.77 12.62 25.96
CA ARG A 830 -1.48 13.57 24.88
C ARG A 830 -2.54 13.64 23.79
N ASP A 831 -3.61 12.86 23.89
CA ASP A 831 -4.69 12.86 22.90
C ASP A 831 -5.72 13.97 23.16
#